data_fb5d72c7e06d158196dad19e521be08c
#
_entry.id   fb5d72c7e06d158196dad19e521be08c
#
_cell.length_a   1.000
_cell.length_b   1.000
_cell.length_c   1.000
_cell.angle_alpha   90.00
_cell.angle_beta   90.00
_cell.angle_gamma   90.00
#
_symmetry.space_group_name_H-M   'P 1'
#
loop_
_entity.id
_entity.type
_entity.pdbx_description
1 polymer ?
#
loop_
_entity_poly.entity_id
_entity_poly.type
_entity_poly.pdbx_seq_one_letter_code
_entity_poly.pdbx_strand_id
1 'polypeptide(L)'
;MIVAMTACTPKNPFLQEWDTPYGIPPFDKITLADYIPAVKAGIEQQEKELEAILSNPEAPTFKNTIDPYEQSGEILEKVTGVLFNLQETDGGPEMEKVAEEATELLTALDNSISMNKKFFERVKVIYEADHSALTREQQMVLKNLYKSFTRNGVDLDEASQERLKEINIKIAGLQQKFGTNLLAENNAFKDKFGIPVSSYTDEMTSCEDRSRREEMFKAYSSRGNNGNEYDNKALALDILKLRAEKAKMLGFDSFAAYQLDDQMAGNPATVDEFLDKIQKSANVKAKEEVADMQKIMDEDIAAGKLPKGSSIQPWDWFYYADKVRARKYALDESQTKPYFKMENVREGIFAAAHKIYGINVEPLEGVPVYNPAVETFKVTDSDGSLLGIFMTDYFPRSSKRGGAWMNVFRDQYLDKDGNDVRPIVVNVGNMNPPTETEPGLLTIDNVETVFHEFGHGLHGLLTKCAYKSVSGTSVKRDFVETFSQFNENWAFQPEILAMYAKHYQTGEVIPDSLVAKINNSRKFNQGFMTAELCAASILDMKWHELTLEDLAKMSEGDQAANVAAFEDKVCKEMGLPGEIIPRYRTTYFNHIFNSGYSAGYYSYLWAEVLDKDAFEYFEENGIYNPAVAAKFRQTFLERGGSEEPMVLYMMFRRAQPDPGALLRARGLE
;
A
#
# COMPACT_ATOMS: atom_id res chain seq x y z
N MET A 1 9.22 38.14 -50.86
CA MET A 1 10.02 37.67 -49.72
C MET A 1 9.09 36.95 -48.75
N ILE A 2 8.97 35.63 -48.89
CA ILE A 2 8.13 34.80 -47.99
C ILE A 2 9.04 34.44 -46.83
N VAL A 3 8.80 35.06 -45.66
CA VAL A 3 9.44 34.66 -44.42
C VAL A 3 8.79 33.34 -44.01
N ALA A 4 9.49 32.22 -44.19
CA ALA A 4 9.11 30.95 -43.59
C ALA A 4 9.26 31.10 -42.08
N MET A 5 8.17 31.27 -41.36
CA MET A 5 8.14 31.03 -39.94
C MET A 5 8.35 29.52 -39.74
N THR A 6 9.55 29.11 -39.44
CA THR A 6 9.81 27.80 -38.81
C THR A 6 9.10 27.85 -37.47
N ALA A 7 7.93 27.25 -37.36
CA ALA A 7 7.32 26.94 -36.09
C ALA A 7 8.32 26.03 -35.33
N CYS A 8 8.93 26.58 -34.29
CA CYS A 8 9.74 25.80 -33.37
C CYS A 8 8.76 24.84 -32.71
N THR A 9 8.80 23.56 -33.06
CA THR A 9 8.05 22.52 -32.32
C THR A 9 8.47 22.63 -30.86
N PRO A 10 7.55 22.78 -29.90
CA PRO A 10 7.92 22.83 -28.50
C PRO A 10 8.74 21.58 -28.17
N LYS A 11 9.87 21.75 -27.52
CA LYS A 11 10.70 20.62 -27.09
C LYS A 11 9.97 19.89 -26.00
N ASN A 12 9.97 18.55 -26.07
CA ASN A 12 9.37 17.68 -25.06
C ASN A 12 9.94 18.01 -23.65
N PRO A 13 9.09 18.37 -22.66
CA PRO A 13 9.55 18.78 -21.33
C PRO A 13 10.37 17.73 -20.58
N PHE A 14 10.11 16.45 -20.80
CA PHE A 14 10.86 15.36 -20.15
C PHE A 14 12.31 15.23 -20.64
N LEU A 15 12.60 15.75 -21.83
CA LEU A 15 13.94 15.74 -22.43
C LEU A 15 14.74 17.02 -22.12
N GLN A 16 14.24 17.85 -21.22
CA GLN A 16 14.89 19.08 -20.78
C GLN A 16 15.18 19.01 -19.27
N GLU A 17 16.14 19.81 -18.82
CA GLU A 17 16.24 20.10 -17.40
C GLU A 17 15.04 20.92 -16.95
N TRP A 18 14.52 20.63 -15.76
CA TRP A 18 13.41 21.37 -15.19
C TRP A 18 13.94 22.57 -14.40
N ASP A 19 13.67 23.76 -14.88
CA ASP A 19 14.03 25.05 -14.27
C ASP A 19 13.00 25.54 -13.23
N THR A 20 12.08 24.68 -12.84
CA THR A 20 11.07 24.92 -11.81
C THR A 20 11.67 24.94 -10.41
N PRO A 21 11.06 25.66 -9.45
CA PRO A 21 11.51 25.61 -8.07
C PRO A 21 11.61 24.16 -7.54
N TYR A 22 12.74 23.82 -6.94
CA TYR A 22 13.03 22.49 -6.39
C TYR A 22 13.01 21.33 -7.41
N GLY A 23 12.95 21.62 -8.72
CA GLY A 23 12.82 20.61 -9.76
C GLY A 23 11.45 19.90 -9.75
N ILE A 24 10.40 20.58 -9.32
CA ILE A 24 9.01 20.10 -9.43
C ILE A 24 8.67 19.89 -10.90
N PRO A 25 8.00 18.78 -11.31
CA PRO A 25 7.62 18.59 -12.69
C PRO A 25 6.85 19.79 -13.26
N PRO A 26 7.16 20.26 -14.47
CA PRO A 26 6.46 21.39 -15.09
C PRO A 26 5.09 20.93 -15.64
N PHE A 27 4.16 20.57 -14.73
CA PHE A 27 2.86 19.99 -15.05
C PHE A 27 2.05 20.81 -16.06
N ASP A 28 2.21 22.14 -16.04
CA ASP A 28 1.56 23.06 -16.96
C ASP A 28 2.07 23.01 -18.40
N LYS A 29 3.24 22.36 -18.62
CA LYS A 29 3.89 22.25 -19.94
C LYS A 29 3.82 20.83 -20.51
N ILE A 30 3.48 19.82 -19.68
CA ILE A 30 3.43 18.42 -20.09
C ILE A 30 2.07 18.11 -20.72
N THR A 31 2.09 17.42 -21.85
CA THR A 31 0.88 16.98 -22.57
C THR A 31 0.91 15.47 -22.79
N LEU A 32 -0.25 14.86 -23.09
CA LEU A 32 -0.33 13.43 -23.39
C LEU A 32 0.61 12.98 -24.51
N ALA A 33 0.86 13.85 -25.49
CA ALA A 33 1.74 13.55 -26.61
C ALA A 33 3.23 13.47 -26.26
N ASP A 34 3.63 13.96 -25.08
CA ASP A 34 5.02 13.99 -24.66
C ASP A 34 5.49 12.66 -24.04
N TYR A 35 4.58 11.85 -23.46
CA TYR A 35 4.95 10.67 -22.67
C TYR A 35 5.61 9.57 -23.50
N ILE A 36 4.98 9.03 -24.53
CA ILE A 36 5.53 7.90 -25.29
C ILE A 36 6.85 8.24 -26.00
N PRO A 37 7.01 9.42 -26.63
CA PRO A 37 8.30 9.84 -27.15
C PRO A 37 9.39 9.92 -26.06
N ALA A 38 9.05 10.38 -24.85
CA ALA A 38 10.00 10.46 -23.75
C ALA A 38 10.36 9.08 -23.21
N VAL A 39 9.38 8.16 -23.07
CA VAL A 39 9.64 6.76 -22.69
C VAL A 39 10.61 6.10 -23.67
N LYS A 40 10.37 6.23 -24.98
CA LYS A 40 11.25 5.67 -26.02
C LYS A 40 12.66 6.26 -25.98
N ALA A 41 12.77 7.58 -25.77
CA ALA A 41 14.07 8.25 -25.62
C ALA A 41 14.79 7.82 -24.35
N GLY A 42 14.07 7.63 -23.26
CA GLY A 42 14.63 7.15 -22.00
C GLY A 42 15.09 5.71 -22.06
N ILE A 43 14.38 4.83 -22.77
CA ILE A 43 14.82 3.46 -23.06
C ILE A 43 16.11 3.49 -23.85
N GLU A 44 16.19 4.26 -24.93
CA GLU A 44 17.40 4.39 -25.74
C GLU A 44 18.58 4.94 -24.93
N GLN A 45 18.33 5.87 -24.02
CA GLN A 45 19.35 6.37 -23.08
C GLN A 45 19.86 5.26 -22.18
N GLN A 46 18.97 4.55 -21.48
CA GLN A 46 19.36 3.51 -20.52
C GLN A 46 20.05 2.32 -21.19
N GLU A 47 19.62 1.93 -22.38
CA GLU A 47 20.32 0.90 -23.17
C GLU A 47 21.75 1.30 -23.52
N LYS A 48 22.00 2.58 -23.90
CA LYS A 48 23.35 3.11 -24.16
C LYS A 48 24.19 3.15 -22.89
N GLU A 49 23.61 3.56 -21.78
CA GLU A 49 24.29 3.60 -20.48
C GLU A 49 24.66 2.19 -20.01
N LEU A 50 23.78 1.22 -20.18
CA LEU A 50 24.07 -0.19 -19.89
C LEU A 50 25.17 -0.74 -20.83
N GLU A 51 25.10 -0.47 -22.13
CA GLU A 51 26.14 -0.93 -23.07
C GLU A 51 27.51 -0.33 -22.72
N ALA A 52 27.57 0.91 -22.24
CA ALA A 52 28.82 1.51 -21.76
C ALA A 52 29.41 0.74 -20.54
N ILE A 53 28.53 0.28 -19.63
CA ILE A 53 28.93 -0.59 -18.50
C ILE A 53 29.43 -1.94 -19.01
N LEU A 54 28.74 -2.56 -19.95
CA LEU A 54 29.05 -3.89 -20.48
C LEU A 54 30.34 -3.91 -21.34
N SER A 55 30.61 -2.83 -22.02
CA SER A 55 31.79 -2.67 -22.86
C SER A 55 33.07 -2.23 -22.10
N ASN A 56 32.95 -1.94 -20.80
CA ASN A 56 34.11 -1.56 -19.99
C ASN A 56 35.08 -2.73 -19.88
N PRO A 57 36.36 -2.58 -20.37
CA PRO A 57 37.36 -3.66 -20.38
C PRO A 57 37.96 -3.95 -19.01
N GLU A 58 37.75 -3.08 -18.02
CA GLU A 58 38.27 -3.27 -16.67
C GLU A 58 37.51 -4.37 -15.92
N ALA A 59 38.21 -4.99 -14.96
CA ALA A 59 37.58 -5.94 -14.06
C ALA A 59 36.37 -5.29 -13.36
N PRO A 60 35.24 -6.02 -13.21
CA PRO A 60 34.05 -5.49 -12.55
C PRO A 60 34.32 -5.07 -11.11
N THR A 61 33.89 -3.86 -10.78
CA THR A 61 33.92 -3.31 -9.42
C THR A 61 32.58 -2.63 -9.15
N PHE A 62 32.23 -2.40 -7.88
CA PHE A 62 31.04 -1.63 -7.52
C PHE A 62 31.04 -0.28 -8.26
N LYS A 63 32.16 0.43 -8.25
CA LYS A 63 32.31 1.76 -8.85
C LYS A 63 32.17 1.79 -10.38
N ASN A 64 32.57 0.77 -11.12
CA ASN A 64 32.51 0.77 -12.59
C ASN A 64 31.35 -0.04 -13.16
N THR A 65 30.50 -0.64 -12.29
CA THR A 65 29.38 -1.48 -12.72
C THR A 65 28.08 -1.08 -12.00
N ILE A 66 28.06 -1.03 -10.67
CA ILE A 66 26.84 -0.76 -9.88
C ILE A 66 26.54 0.74 -9.81
N ASP A 67 27.53 1.57 -9.43
CA ASP A 67 27.33 3.03 -9.35
C ASP A 67 26.78 3.63 -10.66
N PRO A 68 27.35 3.34 -11.86
CA PRO A 68 26.80 3.88 -13.10
C PRO A 68 25.43 3.30 -13.46
N TYR A 69 25.10 2.07 -13.04
CA TYR A 69 23.77 1.51 -13.23
C TYR A 69 22.71 2.22 -12.34
N GLU A 70 23.02 2.45 -11.06
CA GLU A 70 22.16 3.20 -10.12
C GLU A 70 21.92 4.66 -10.57
N GLN A 71 22.85 5.23 -11.34
CA GLN A 71 22.73 6.59 -11.89
C GLN A 71 22.10 6.63 -13.29
N SER A 72 21.77 5.46 -13.88
CA SER A 72 21.21 5.36 -15.23
C SER A 72 19.70 5.62 -15.26
N GLY A 73 19.15 5.95 -16.45
CA GLY A 73 17.71 6.02 -16.67
C GLY A 73 17.04 7.31 -16.23
N GLU A 74 17.74 8.44 -16.13
CA GLU A 74 17.18 9.72 -15.65
C GLU A 74 15.89 10.15 -16.39
N ILE A 75 15.83 10.00 -17.73
CA ILE A 75 14.63 10.35 -18.50
C ILE A 75 13.47 9.45 -18.13
N LEU A 76 13.72 8.14 -17.93
CA LEU A 76 12.67 7.20 -17.53
C LEU A 76 12.11 7.54 -16.15
N GLU A 77 12.97 7.86 -15.18
CA GLU A 77 12.48 8.30 -13.86
C GLU A 77 11.57 9.52 -13.94
N LYS A 78 11.98 10.54 -14.69
CA LYS A 78 11.16 11.75 -14.88
C LYS A 78 9.81 11.43 -15.51
N VAL A 79 9.79 10.63 -16.58
CA VAL A 79 8.53 10.36 -17.32
C VAL A 79 7.64 9.38 -16.58
N THR A 80 8.18 8.32 -15.97
CA THR A 80 7.39 7.31 -15.26
C THR A 80 6.86 7.85 -13.94
N GLY A 81 7.67 8.64 -13.20
CA GLY A 81 7.24 9.30 -11.98
C GLY A 81 6.06 10.25 -12.19
N VAL A 82 5.99 10.94 -13.34
CA VAL A 82 4.82 11.77 -13.67
C VAL A 82 3.68 10.93 -14.24
N LEU A 83 3.93 10.05 -15.22
CA LEU A 83 2.90 9.28 -15.91
C LEU A 83 2.05 8.46 -14.96
N PHE A 84 2.67 7.61 -14.14
CA PHE A 84 1.94 6.69 -13.30
C PHE A 84 1.25 7.39 -12.11
N ASN A 85 1.83 8.45 -11.58
CA ASN A 85 1.11 9.28 -10.60
C ASN A 85 -0.13 9.94 -11.20
N LEU A 86 -0.04 10.51 -12.40
CA LEU A 86 -1.18 11.17 -13.04
C LEU A 86 -2.22 10.18 -13.55
N GLN A 87 -1.82 8.98 -13.98
CA GLN A 87 -2.75 7.92 -14.34
C GLN A 87 -3.70 7.60 -13.18
N GLU A 88 -3.20 7.57 -11.95
CA GLU A 88 -4.00 7.24 -10.77
C GLU A 88 -4.79 8.42 -10.21
N THR A 89 -4.32 9.64 -10.41
CA THR A 89 -4.91 10.83 -9.80
C THR A 89 -5.73 11.67 -10.77
N ASP A 90 -5.20 11.97 -11.93
CA ASP A 90 -5.80 12.87 -12.93
C ASP A 90 -5.93 12.21 -14.31
N GLY A 91 -6.07 10.88 -14.30
CA GLY A 91 -6.15 10.04 -15.48
C GLY A 91 -7.41 10.25 -16.32
N GLY A 92 -7.72 9.22 -17.09
CA GLY A 92 -8.86 9.19 -17.99
C GLY A 92 -8.54 8.26 -19.17
N PRO A 93 -9.51 7.97 -20.06
CA PRO A 93 -9.34 6.93 -21.08
C PRO A 93 -8.14 7.14 -22.02
N GLU A 94 -7.73 8.38 -22.27
CA GLU A 94 -6.55 8.65 -23.11
C GLU A 94 -5.24 8.46 -22.35
N MET A 95 -5.19 8.82 -21.06
CA MET A 95 -4.03 8.55 -20.18
C MET A 95 -3.85 7.05 -19.95
N GLU A 96 -4.94 6.30 -19.79
CA GLU A 96 -4.88 4.84 -19.64
C GLU A 96 -4.23 4.19 -20.88
N LYS A 97 -4.56 4.62 -22.10
CA LYS A 97 -3.91 4.10 -23.32
C LYS A 97 -2.41 4.41 -23.37
N VAL A 98 -2.03 5.62 -22.94
CA VAL A 98 -0.62 6.02 -22.86
C VAL A 98 0.11 5.16 -21.84
N ALA A 99 -0.49 4.92 -20.67
CA ALA A 99 0.09 4.09 -19.62
C ALA A 99 0.21 2.61 -20.04
N GLU A 100 -0.78 2.08 -20.79
CA GLU A 100 -0.71 0.72 -21.36
C GLU A 100 0.48 0.59 -22.31
N GLU A 101 0.63 1.50 -23.29
CA GLU A 101 1.77 1.47 -24.25
C GLU A 101 3.10 1.63 -23.51
N ALA A 102 3.18 2.55 -22.53
CA ALA A 102 4.38 2.73 -21.73
C ALA A 102 4.74 1.48 -20.94
N THR A 103 3.76 0.83 -20.32
CA THR A 103 3.95 -0.41 -19.54
C THR A 103 4.51 -1.55 -20.39
N GLU A 104 4.02 -1.73 -21.61
CA GLU A 104 4.56 -2.73 -22.54
C GLU A 104 6.05 -2.46 -22.86
N LEU A 105 6.38 -1.22 -23.18
CA LEU A 105 7.76 -0.81 -23.50
C LEU A 105 8.70 -0.98 -22.31
N LEU A 106 8.28 -0.55 -21.13
CA LEU A 106 9.07 -0.65 -19.89
C LEU A 106 9.25 -2.10 -19.43
N THR A 107 8.23 -2.93 -19.57
CA THR A 107 8.32 -4.36 -19.27
C THR A 107 9.31 -5.06 -20.20
N ALA A 108 9.33 -4.69 -21.48
CA ALA A 108 10.31 -5.23 -22.43
C ALA A 108 11.73 -4.83 -22.05
N LEU A 109 11.96 -3.58 -21.65
CA LEU A 109 13.25 -3.10 -21.16
C LEU A 109 13.68 -3.84 -19.90
N ASP A 110 12.80 -3.95 -18.88
CA ASP A 110 13.11 -4.66 -17.64
C ASP A 110 13.49 -6.10 -17.88
N ASN A 111 12.76 -6.83 -18.72
CA ASN A 111 13.12 -8.18 -19.14
C ASN A 111 14.49 -8.23 -19.85
N SER A 112 14.82 -7.22 -20.67
CA SER A 112 16.11 -7.16 -21.37
C SER A 112 17.28 -6.95 -20.43
N ILE A 113 17.07 -6.21 -19.34
CA ILE A 113 18.09 -5.94 -18.32
C ILE A 113 18.19 -7.11 -17.35
N SER A 114 17.07 -7.52 -16.74
CA SER A 114 17.03 -8.55 -15.68
C SER A 114 17.45 -9.95 -16.16
N MET A 115 17.35 -10.23 -17.47
CA MET A 115 17.82 -11.48 -18.09
C MET A 115 19.15 -11.31 -18.85
N ASN A 116 19.85 -10.18 -18.70
CA ASN A 116 21.12 -9.94 -19.39
C ASN A 116 22.27 -10.69 -18.72
N LYS A 117 22.68 -11.82 -19.33
CA LYS A 117 23.76 -12.65 -18.78
C LYS A 117 25.10 -11.92 -18.64
N LYS A 118 25.45 -11.02 -19.58
CA LYS A 118 26.70 -10.26 -19.48
C LYS A 118 26.71 -9.29 -18.30
N PHE A 119 25.57 -8.65 -18.06
CA PHE A 119 25.43 -7.77 -16.90
C PHE A 119 25.46 -8.58 -15.61
N PHE A 120 24.69 -9.67 -15.56
CA PHE A 120 24.69 -10.58 -14.41
C PHE A 120 26.09 -11.09 -14.06
N GLU A 121 26.90 -11.52 -15.04
CA GLU A 121 28.28 -11.98 -14.79
C GLU A 121 29.15 -10.89 -14.16
N ARG A 122 29.00 -9.62 -14.59
CA ARG A 122 29.71 -8.51 -13.95
C ARG A 122 29.24 -8.31 -12.49
N VAL A 123 27.95 -8.35 -12.24
CA VAL A 123 27.36 -8.22 -10.89
C VAL A 123 27.81 -9.40 -10.01
N LYS A 124 27.78 -10.62 -10.54
CA LYS A 124 28.16 -11.85 -9.84
C LYS A 124 29.63 -11.82 -9.39
N VAL A 125 30.54 -11.38 -10.24
CA VAL A 125 31.97 -11.23 -9.89
C VAL A 125 32.14 -10.31 -8.67
N ILE A 126 31.35 -9.21 -8.60
CA ILE A 126 31.41 -8.29 -7.47
C ILE A 126 30.74 -8.94 -6.25
N TYR A 127 29.62 -9.64 -6.43
CA TYR A 127 28.86 -10.27 -5.35
C TYR A 127 29.63 -11.42 -4.66
N GLU A 128 30.44 -12.17 -5.40
CA GLU A 128 31.26 -13.27 -4.89
C GLU A 128 32.62 -12.78 -4.31
N ALA A 129 32.97 -11.50 -4.47
CA ALA A 129 34.20 -10.93 -3.96
C ALA A 129 34.09 -10.56 -2.46
N ASP A 130 35.21 -10.10 -1.87
CA ASP A 130 35.24 -9.53 -0.52
C ASP A 130 34.52 -8.16 -0.49
N HIS A 131 33.52 -8.03 0.37
CA HIS A 131 32.71 -6.82 0.53
C HIS A 131 33.19 -5.90 1.66
N SER A 132 34.31 -6.18 2.30
CA SER A 132 34.81 -5.42 3.45
C SER A 132 35.08 -3.94 3.16
N ALA A 133 35.31 -3.59 1.89
CA ALA A 133 35.53 -2.22 1.42
C ALA A 133 34.22 -1.48 1.07
N LEU A 134 33.10 -2.19 0.96
CA LEU A 134 31.79 -1.60 0.65
C LEU A 134 31.09 -1.12 1.91
N THR A 135 30.41 0.02 1.82
CA THR A 135 29.47 0.46 2.88
C THR A 135 28.35 -0.55 3.02
N ARG A 136 27.64 -0.53 4.16
CA ARG A 136 26.51 -1.43 4.37
C ARG A 136 25.40 -1.21 3.32
N GLU A 137 25.13 0.03 2.98
CA GLU A 137 24.18 0.38 1.92
C GLU A 137 24.58 -0.19 0.57
N GLN A 138 25.87 -0.05 0.17
CA GLN A 138 26.37 -0.65 -1.06
C GLN A 138 26.25 -2.17 -1.08
N GLN A 139 26.46 -2.82 0.07
CA GLN A 139 26.24 -4.27 0.19
C GLN A 139 24.76 -4.63 -0.02
N MET A 140 23.81 -3.81 0.48
CA MET A 140 22.38 -4.03 0.27
C MET A 140 21.97 -3.81 -1.19
N VAL A 141 22.46 -2.73 -1.82
CA VAL A 141 22.22 -2.47 -3.26
C VAL A 141 22.72 -3.66 -4.10
N LEU A 142 23.95 -4.10 -3.86
CA LEU A 142 24.53 -5.24 -4.56
C LEU A 142 23.75 -6.54 -4.34
N LYS A 143 23.37 -6.82 -3.09
CA LYS A 143 22.55 -7.98 -2.72
C LYS A 143 21.20 -7.96 -3.44
N ASN A 144 20.50 -6.82 -3.40
CA ASN A 144 19.20 -6.67 -4.01
C ASN A 144 19.28 -6.82 -5.53
N LEU A 145 20.28 -6.21 -6.17
CA LEU A 145 20.51 -6.32 -7.61
C LEU A 145 20.86 -7.76 -8.01
N TYR A 146 21.76 -8.44 -7.31
CA TYR A 146 22.08 -9.85 -7.56
C TYR A 146 20.83 -10.73 -7.43
N LYS A 147 20.05 -10.51 -6.37
CA LYS A 147 18.82 -11.25 -6.10
C LYS A 147 17.75 -10.99 -7.16
N SER A 148 17.67 -9.76 -7.69
CA SER A 148 16.72 -9.46 -8.77
C SER A 148 17.01 -10.27 -10.03
N PHE A 149 18.26 -10.46 -10.42
CA PHE A 149 18.63 -11.28 -11.55
C PHE A 149 18.25 -12.76 -11.36
N THR A 150 18.63 -13.34 -10.24
CA THR A 150 18.36 -14.76 -9.96
C THR A 150 16.86 -15.05 -9.86
N ARG A 151 16.09 -14.14 -9.27
CA ARG A 151 14.63 -14.23 -9.16
C ARG A 151 13.90 -14.00 -10.50
N ASN A 152 14.56 -13.40 -11.48
CA ASN A 152 14.05 -13.25 -12.85
C ASN A 152 14.61 -14.29 -13.83
N GLY A 153 15.30 -15.32 -13.33
CA GLY A 153 15.68 -16.50 -14.10
C GLY A 153 16.85 -16.30 -15.05
N VAL A 154 17.81 -15.42 -14.72
CA VAL A 154 19.00 -15.17 -15.53
C VAL A 154 19.85 -16.45 -15.72
N ASP A 155 19.83 -17.34 -14.73
CA ASP A 155 20.56 -18.63 -14.76
C ASP A 155 19.84 -19.74 -15.53
N LEU A 156 18.61 -19.52 -15.99
CA LEU A 156 17.87 -20.48 -16.78
C LEU A 156 18.44 -20.61 -18.19
N ASP A 157 18.22 -21.77 -18.81
CA ASP A 157 18.49 -21.93 -20.23
C ASP A 157 17.57 -21.05 -21.09
N GLU A 158 17.94 -20.84 -22.35
CA GLU A 158 17.25 -19.92 -23.27
C GLU A 158 15.77 -20.27 -23.47
N ALA A 159 15.43 -21.56 -23.57
CA ALA A 159 14.04 -21.99 -23.74
C ALA A 159 13.21 -21.70 -22.48
N SER A 160 13.78 -21.94 -21.31
CA SER A 160 13.16 -21.63 -20.02
C SER A 160 13.01 -20.12 -19.80
N GLN A 161 13.99 -19.31 -20.19
CA GLN A 161 13.88 -17.85 -20.15
C GLN A 161 12.73 -17.34 -21.04
N GLU A 162 12.61 -17.88 -22.26
CA GLU A 162 11.51 -17.49 -23.16
C GLU A 162 10.15 -17.89 -22.58
N ARG A 163 10.05 -19.09 -22.00
CA ARG A 163 8.83 -19.50 -21.30
C ARG A 163 8.48 -18.59 -20.12
N LEU A 164 9.48 -18.17 -19.35
CA LEU A 164 9.28 -17.28 -18.21
C LEU A 164 8.77 -15.88 -18.65
N LYS A 165 9.28 -15.35 -19.78
CA LYS A 165 8.77 -14.12 -20.39
C LYS A 165 7.30 -14.26 -20.79
N GLU A 166 6.94 -15.36 -21.46
CA GLU A 166 5.54 -15.65 -21.81
C GLU A 166 4.64 -15.69 -20.57
N ILE A 167 5.10 -16.34 -19.50
CA ILE A 167 4.37 -16.42 -18.22
C ILE A 167 4.15 -15.02 -17.64
N ASN A 168 5.20 -14.20 -17.56
CA ASN A 168 5.11 -12.83 -17.02
C ASN A 168 4.11 -11.98 -17.82
N ILE A 169 4.15 -12.01 -19.15
CA ILE A 169 3.21 -11.28 -20.02
C ILE A 169 1.78 -11.75 -19.79
N LYS A 170 1.55 -13.08 -19.71
CA LYS A 170 0.23 -13.64 -19.47
C LYS A 170 -0.32 -13.26 -18.09
N ILE A 171 0.51 -13.34 -17.04
CA ILE A 171 0.11 -12.92 -15.69
C ILE A 171 -0.35 -11.47 -15.72
N ALA A 172 0.45 -10.56 -16.29
CA ALA A 172 0.12 -9.14 -16.36
C ALA A 172 -1.23 -8.88 -17.06
N GLY A 173 -1.47 -9.52 -18.23
CA GLY A 173 -2.73 -9.40 -18.94
C GLY A 173 -3.95 -9.96 -18.19
N LEU A 174 -3.79 -11.09 -17.49
CA LEU A 174 -4.86 -11.67 -16.67
C LEU A 174 -5.15 -10.83 -15.43
N GLN A 175 -4.13 -10.28 -14.79
CA GLN A 175 -4.27 -9.37 -13.65
C GLN A 175 -5.04 -8.11 -14.03
N GLN A 176 -4.69 -7.48 -15.15
CA GLN A 176 -5.42 -6.32 -15.65
C GLN A 176 -6.89 -6.66 -15.92
N LYS A 177 -7.16 -7.81 -16.57
CA LYS A 177 -8.53 -8.26 -16.83
C LYS A 177 -9.31 -8.52 -15.54
N PHE A 178 -8.67 -9.10 -14.53
CA PHE A 178 -9.28 -9.31 -13.21
C PHE A 178 -9.75 -7.99 -12.60
N GLY A 179 -8.90 -6.97 -12.61
CA GLY A 179 -9.24 -5.64 -12.11
C GLY A 179 -10.37 -4.97 -12.90
N THR A 180 -10.35 -5.08 -14.24
CA THR A 180 -11.40 -4.54 -15.12
C THR A 180 -12.75 -5.21 -14.87
N ASN A 181 -12.77 -6.55 -14.72
CA ASN A 181 -13.99 -7.27 -14.39
C ASN A 181 -14.54 -6.86 -13.02
N LEU A 182 -13.66 -6.72 -12.03
CA LEU A 182 -14.08 -6.27 -10.69
C LEU A 182 -14.66 -4.86 -10.71
N LEU A 183 -14.08 -3.96 -11.51
CA LEU A 183 -14.63 -2.62 -11.68
C LEU A 183 -16.04 -2.65 -12.28
N ALA A 184 -16.28 -3.51 -13.28
CA ALA A 184 -17.61 -3.68 -13.87
C ALA A 184 -18.63 -4.22 -12.83
N GLU A 185 -18.24 -5.21 -12.02
CA GLU A 185 -19.07 -5.74 -10.93
C GLU A 185 -19.36 -4.69 -9.84
N ASN A 186 -18.38 -3.82 -9.52
CA ASN A 186 -18.57 -2.70 -8.59
C ASN A 186 -19.58 -1.67 -9.15
N ASN A 187 -19.53 -1.40 -10.46
CA ASN A 187 -20.51 -0.53 -11.11
C ASN A 187 -21.91 -1.17 -11.13
N ALA A 188 -22.02 -2.47 -11.41
CA ALA A 188 -23.29 -3.19 -11.35
C ALA A 188 -23.90 -3.16 -9.93
N PHE A 189 -23.09 -3.28 -8.88
CA PHE A 189 -23.53 -3.09 -7.51
C PHE A 189 -24.09 -1.67 -7.29
N LYS A 190 -23.36 -0.65 -7.75
CA LYS A 190 -23.80 0.75 -7.65
C LYS A 190 -25.11 0.98 -8.40
N ASP A 191 -25.27 0.45 -9.61
CA ASP A 191 -26.48 0.59 -10.42
C ASP A 191 -27.69 -0.06 -9.73
N LYS A 192 -27.47 -1.21 -9.07
CA LYS A 192 -28.54 -1.94 -8.36
C LYS A 192 -28.97 -1.27 -7.07
N PHE A 193 -28.06 -0.78 -6.26
CA PHE A 193 -28.34 -0.29 -4.90
C PHE A 193 -28.34 1.25 -4.78
N GLY A 194 -27.86 1.98 -5.78
CA GLY A 194 -27.75 3.44 -5.79
C GLY A 194 -26.58 3.99 -4.99
N ILE A 195 -25.70 3.11 -4.48
CA ILE A 195 -24.52 3.47 -3.68
C ILE A 195 -23.26 2.78 -4.24
N PRO A 196 -22.10 3.41 -4.19
CA PRO A 196 -20.84 2.75 -4.56
C PRO A 196 -20.45 1.68 -3.52
N VAL A 197 -19.65 0.71 -3.94
CA VAL A 197 -19.11 -0.34 -3.06
C VAL A 197 -18.36 0.24 -1.84
N SER A 198 -17.72 1.40 -1.98
CA SER A 198 -17.05 2.09 -0.88
C SER A 198 -17.97 2.54 0.25
N SER A 199 -19.27 2.75 -0.04
CA SER A 199 -20.28 3.12 0.96
C SER A 199 -21.04 1.91 1.52
N TYR A 200 -20.63 0.69 1.18
CA TYR A 200 -21.31 -0.54 1.61
C TYR A 200 -21.42 -0.64 3.14
N THR A 201 -20.32 -0.43 3.85
CA THR A 201 -20.28 -0.53 5.32
C THR A 201 -21.20 0.48 6.00
N ASP A 202 -21.20 1.73 5.52
CA ASP A 202 -22.06 2.80 6.06
C ASP A 202 -23.55 2.47 5.87
N GLU A 203 -23.92 2.01 4.68
CA GLU A 203 -25.29 1.59 4.38
C GLU A 203 -25.69 0.36 5.22
N MET A 204 -24.82 -0.64 5.35
CA MET A 204 -25.07 -1.82 6.19
C MET A 204 -25.24 -1.46 7.68
N THR A 205 -24.56 -0.42 8.13
CA THR A 205 -24.64 0.09 9.51
C THR A 205 -25.97 0.79 9.77
N SER A 206 -26.45 1.61 8.83
CA SER A 206 -27.61 2.47 9.00
C SER A 206 -28.94 1.85 8.52
N CYS A 207 -28.89 0.86 7.62
CA CYS A 207 -30.07 0.27 7.00
C CYS A 207 -30.89 -0.57 8.00
N GLU A 208 -32.10 -0.14 8.33
CA GLU A 208 -33.01 -0.86 9.25
C GLU A 208 -33.60 -2.12 8.61
N ASP A 209 -33.82 -2.14 7.29
CA ASP A 209 -34.39 -3.27 6.57
C ASP A 209 -33.38 -4.44 6.45
N ARG A 210 -33.65 -5.48 7.26
CA ARG A 210 -32.81 -6.69 7.29
C ARG A 210 -32.77 -7.40 5.95
N SER A 211 -33.88 -7.43 5.20
CA SER A 211 -33.92 -8.09 3.88
C SER A 211 -33.05 -7.35 2.86
N ARG A 212 -33.02 -6.01 2.92
CA ARG A 212 -32.16 -5.18 2.10
C ARG A 212 -30.68 -5.39 2.47
N ARG A 213 -30.35 -5.49 3.77
CA ARG A 213 -28.99 -5.83 4.20
C ARG A 213 -28.55 -7.19 3.67
N GLU A 214 -29.41 -8.21 3.77
CA GLU A 214 -29.12 -9.55 3.22
C GLU A 214 -28.87 -9.51 1.71
N GLU A 215 -29.69 -8.79 0.96
CA GLU A 215 -29.53 -8.65 -0.49
C GLU A 215 -28.23 -7.93 -0.86
N MET A 216 -27.91 -6.83 -0.18
CA MET A 216 -26.66 -6.10 -0.39
C MET A 216 -25.44 -6.95 -0.03
N PHE A 217 -25.50 -7.67 1.10
CA PHE A 217 -24.41 -8.58 1.49
C PHE A 217 -24.14 -9.66 0.44
N LYS A 218 -25.20 -10.32 -0.05
CA LYS A 218 -25.09 -11.35 -1.09
C LYS A 218 -24.48 -10.78 -2.37
N ALA A 219 -24.93 -9.62 -2.80
CA ALA A 219 -24.39 -8.96 -3.98
C ALA A 219 -22.94 -8.51 -3.79
N TYR A 220 -22.61 -7.96 -2.61
CA TYR A 220 -21.25 -7.56 -2.27
C TYR A 220 -20.28 -8.74 -2.26
N SER A 221 -20.67 -9.84 -1.60
CA SER A 221 -19.82 -11.03 -1.42
C SER A 221 -19.75 -11.96 -2.64
N SER A 222 -20.58 -11.73 -3.66
CA SER A 222 -20.56 -12.49 -4.93
C SER A 222 -19.96 -11.74 -6.11
N ARG A 223 -19.34 -10.58 -5.89
CA ARG A 223 -18.67 -9.84 -6.96
C ARG A 223 -17.60 -10.70 -7.65
N GLY A 224 -17.60 -10.69 -8.98
CA GLY A 224 -16.74 -11.57 -9.79
C GLY A 224 -17.08 -13.07 -9.69
N ASN A 225 -18.24 -13.43 -9.12
CA ASN A 225 -18.73 -14.81 -8.96
C ASN A 225 -20.20 -14.95 -9.40
N ASN A 226 -20.61 -14.25 -10.45
CA ASN A 226 -22.00 -14.22 -10.89
C ASN A 226 -22.25 -15.05 -12.15
N GLY A 227 -21.25 -15.78 -12.67
CA GLY A 227 -21.37 -16.59 -13.89
C GLY A 227 -21.64 -15.79 -15.15
N ASN A 228 -21.32 -14.49 -15.13
CA ASN A 228 -21.44 -13.55 -16.23
C ASN A 228 -20.07 -13.33 -16.92
N GLU A 229 -20.00 -12.41 -17.87
CA GLU A 229 -18.76 -12.06 -18.59
C GLU A 229 -17.66 -11.45 -17.72
N TYR A 230 -18.00 -11.01 -16.49
CA TYR A 230 -17.09 -10.44 -15.49
C TYR A 230 -16.68 -11.43 -14.40
N ASP A 231 -16.93 -12.72 -14.62
CA ASP A 231 -16.58 -13.77 -13.65
C ASP A 231 -15.08 -13.96 -13.55
N ASN A 232 -14.53 -13.88 -12.33
CA ASN A 232 -13.10 -13.92 -12.08
C ASN A 232 -12.56 -15.29 -11.62
N LYS A 233 -13.42 -16.32 -11.45
CA LYS A 233 -12.97 -17.62 -10.93
C LYS A 233 -11.92 -18.29 -11.82
N ALA A 234 -12.19 -18.34 -13.12
CA ALA A 234 -11.25 -18.95 -14.08
C ALA A 234 -9.96 -18.12 -14.18
N LEU A 235 -10.08 -16.79 -14.18
CA LEU A 235 -8.91 -15.88 -14.20
C LEU A 235 -8.02 -16.09 -12.98
N ALA A 236 -8.61 -16.19 -11.78
CA ALA A 236 -7.87 -16.44 -10.55
C ALA A 236 -7.08 -17.75 -10.63
N LEU A 237 -7.73 -18.85 -11.06
CA LEU A 237 -7.07 -20.15 -11.22
C LEU A 237 -5.94 -20.11 -12.25
N ASP A 238 -6.13 -19.42 -13.38
CA ASP A 238 -5.11 -19.30 -14.41
C ASP A 238 -3.90 -18.46 -13.93
N ILE A 239 -4.15 -17.39 -13.20
CA ILE A 239 -3.08 -16.59 -12.55
C ILE A 239 -2.29 -17.47 -11.57
N LEU A 240 -2.98 -18.20 -10.69
CA LEU A 240 -2.36 -19.07 -9.68
C LEU A 240 -1.49 -20.17 -10.34
N LYS A 241 -1.97 -20.79 -11.42
CA LYS A 241 -1.20 -21.79 -12.17
C LYS A 241 0.08 -21.22 -12.75
N LEU A 242 -0.02 -20.06 -13.42
CA LEU A 242 1.15 -19.41 -14.00
C LEU A 242 2.17 -19.00 -12.92
N ARG A 243 1.70 -18.54 -11.76
CA ARG A 243 2.54 -18.24 -10.61
C ARG A 243 3.23 -19.48 -10.06
N ALA A 244 2.52 -20.58 -9.91
CA ALA A 244 3.09 -21.84 -9.46
C ALA A 244 4.10 -22.41 -10.49
N GLU A 245 3.83 -22.29 -11.80
CA GLU A 245 4.76 -22.66 -12.86
C GLU A 245 6.04 -21.81 -12.78
N LYS A 246 5.89 -20.50 -12.65
CA LYS A 246 7.02 -19.58 -12.47
C LYS A 246 7.86 -19.96 -11.25
N ALA A 247 7.26 -20.18 -10.10
CA ALA A 247 7.97 -20.55 -8.89
C ALA A 247 8.75 -21.87 -9.06
N LYS A 248 8.13 -22.87 -9.66
CA LYS A 248 8.77 -24.16 -9.95
C LYS A 248 9.95 -24.02 -10.90
N MET A 249 9.83 -23.21 -11.95
CA MET A 249 10.94 -22.92 -12.90
C MET A 249 12.12 -22.28 -12.20
N LEU A 250 11.86 -21.46 -11.17
CA LEU A 250 12.86 -20.78 -10.36
C LEU A 250 13.37 -21.59 -9.16
N GLY A 251 12.96 -22.87 -9.04
CA GLY A 251 13.46 -23.79 -8.02
C GLY A 251 12.75 -23.72 -6.67
N PHE A 252 11.55 -23.13 -6.61
CA PHE A 252 10.75 -23.05 -5.39
C PHE A 252 9.58 -24.04 -5.41
N ASP A 253 9.23 -24.57 -4.25
CA ASP A 253 8.17 -25.55 -4.08
C ASP A 253 6.76 -24.94 -4.31
N SER A 254 6.58 -23.65 -4.03
CA SER A 254 5.34 -22.91 -4.21
C SER A 254 5.60 -21.44 -4.55
N PHE A 255 4.56 -20.74 -5.03
CA PHE A 255 4.68 -19.30 -5.25
C PHE A 255 4.84 -18.52 -3.93
N ALA A 256 4.21 -18.99 -2.85
CA ALA A 256 4.41 -18.40 -1.52
C ALA A 256 5.89 -18.52 -1.08
N ALA A 257 6.53 -19.68 -1.28
CA ALA A 257 7.95 -19.85 -0.98
C ALA A 257 8.82 -18.92 -1.81
N TYR A 258 8.54 -18.78 -3.11
CA TYR A 258 9.25 -17.83 -3.99
C TYR A 258 9.08 -16.40 -3.50
N GLN A 259 7.86 -15.99 -3.17
CA GLN A 259 7.58 -14.61 -2.78
C GLN A 259 8.24 -14.26 -1.45
N LEU A 260 8.09 -15.13 -0.45
CA LEU A 260 8.55 -14.90 0.92
C LEU A 260 10.07 -15.01 1.09
N ASP A 261 10.78 -15.70 0.18
CA ASP A 261 12.25 -15.75 0.19
C ASP A 261 12.89 -14.35 0.23
N ASP A 262 12.18 -13.36 -0.28
CA ASP A 262 12.63 -11.96 -0.29
C ASP A 262 11.87 -11.04 0.68
N GLN A 263 11.29 -11.58 1.76
CA GLN A 263 10.58 -10.81 2.78
C GLN A 263 11.22 -11.05 4.16
N MET A 264 10.81 -10.25 5.19
CA MET A 264 11.26 -10.45 6.58
C MET A 264 10.86 -11.82 7.12
N ALA A 265 9.64 -12.27 6.80
CA ALA A 265 9.12 -13.57 7.25
C ALA A 265 9.92 -14.76 6.69
N GLY A 266 10.52 -14.64 5.52
CA GLY A 266 11.47 -15.56 4.93
C GLY A 266 10.89 -16.85 4.36
N ASN A 267 9.78 -17.36 4.89
CA ASN A 267 9.15 -18.61 4.41
C ASN A 267 7.68 -18.73 4.83
N PRO A 268 6.88 -19.61 4.14
CA PRO A 268 5.46 -19.80 4.45
C PRO A 268 5.16 -20.26 5.87
N ALA A 269 5.97 -21.17 6.42
CA ALA A 269 5.72 -21.73 7.76
C ALA A 269 5.74 -20.65 8.85
N THR A 270 6.64 -19.67 8.73
CA THR A 270 6.70 -18.53 9.66
C THR A 270 5.41 -17.69 9.60
N VAL A 271 4.90 -17.45 8.40
CA VAL A 271 3.65 -16.68 8.20
C VAL A 271 2.44 -17.46 8.71
N ASP A 272 2.37 -18.76 8.43
CA ASP A 272 1.29 -19.61 8.89
C ASP A 272 1.19 -19.66 10.42
N GLU A 273 2.33 -19.87 11.12
CA GLU A 273 2.36 -19.88 12.58
C GLU A 273 1.93 -18.53 13.17
N PHE A 274 2.39 -17.45 12.56
CA PHE A 274 2.02 -16.09 12.93
C PHE A 274 0.52 -15.84 12.80
N LEU A 275 -0.05 -16.14 11.64
CA LEU A 275 -1.47 -15.92 11.35
C LEU A 275 -2.37 -16.83 12.19
N ASP A 276 -2.01 -18.10 12.38
CA ASP A 276 -2.77 -19.05 13.19
C ASP A 276 -2.92 -18.57 14.66
N LYS A 277 -1.85 -18.01 15.22
CA LYS A 277 -1.89 -17.44 16.57
C LYS A 277 -2.86 -16.26 16.67
N ILE A 278 -2.81 -15.34 15.72
CA ILE A 278 -3.69 -14.15 15.70
C ILE A 278 -5.14 -14.57 15.45
N GLN A 279 -5.38 -15.44 14.47
CA GLN A 279 -6.73 -15.91 14.13
C GLN A 279 -7.45 -16.57 15.30
N LYS A 280 -6.74 -17.39 16.08
CA LYS A 280 -7.30 -18.03 17.27
C LYS A 280 -7.76 -17.02 18.32
N SER A 281 -6.94 -16.02 18.63
CA SER A 281 -7.31 -14.95 19.56
C SER A 281 -8.48 -14.12 19.03
N ALA A 282 -8.45 -13.74 17.75
CA ALA A 282 -9.51 -12.98 17.10
C ALA A 282 -10.85 -13.74 17.10
N ASN A 283 -10.84 -15.05 16.82
CA ASN A 283 -12.04 -15.88 16.83
C ASN A 283 -12.70 -15.97 18.21
N VAL A 284 -11.92 -16.00 19.29
CA VAL A 284 -12.47 -15.98 20.67
C VAL A 284 -13.20 -14.67 20.90
N LYS A 285 -12.55 -13.54 20.56
CA LYS A 285 -13.14 -12.21 20.75
C LYS A 285 -14.36 -11.97 19.86
N ALA A 286 -14.32 -12.39 18.61
CA ALA A 286 -15.45 -12.29 17.68
C ALA A 286 -16.70 -13.03 18.20
N LYS A 287 -16.54 -14.20 18.84
CA LYS A 287 -17.66 -14.91 19.47
C LYS A 287 -18.29 -14.15 20.64
N GLU A 288 -17.47 -13.43 21.44
CA GLU A 288 -18.00 -12.54 22.48
C GLU A 288 -18.79 -11.38 21.86
N GLU A 289 -18.30 -10.81 20.77
CA GLU A 289 -18.96 -9.72 20.02
C GLU A 289 -20.29 -10.18 19.42
N VAL A 290 -20.33 -11.39 18.83
CA VAL A 290 -21.60 -12.03 18.38
C VAL A 290 -22.58 -12.18 19.53
N ALA A 291 -22.13 -12.64 20.70
CA ALA A 291 -23.02 -12.80 21.85
C ALA A 291 -23.59 -11.46 22.36
N ASP A 292 -22.80 -10.38 22.31
CA ASP A 292 -23.29 -9.03 22.67
C ASP A 292 -24.32 -8.49 21.66
N MET A 293 -24.09 -8.71 20.38
CA MET A 293 -25.04 -8.37 19.31
C MET A 293 -26.33 -9.18 19.41
N GLN A 294 -26.25 -10.48 19.72
CA GLN A 294 -27.41 -11.34 19.87
C GLN A 294 -28.34 -10.87 20.99
N LYS A 295 -27.80 -10.36 22.12
CA LYS A 295 -28.62 -9.78 23.20
C LYS A 295 -29.49 -8.63 22.69
N ILE A 296 -28.96 -7.76 21.81
CA ILE A 296 -29.74 -6.66 21.22
C ILE A 296 -30.77 -7.20 20.22
N MET A 297 -30.38 -8.19 19.41
CA MET A 297 -31.31 -8.85 18.48
C MET A 297 -32.45 -9.53 19.23
N ASP A 298 -32.21 -10.16 20.40
CA ASP A 298 -33.23 -10.79 21.24
C ASP A 298 -34.25 -9.77 21.78
N GLU A 299 -33.83 -8.51 22.04
CA GLU A 299 -34.75 -7.43 22.37
C GLU A 299 -35.66 -7.06 21.18
N ASP A 300 -35.09 -7.00 19.97
CA ASP A 300 -35.85 -6.74 18.74
C ASP A 300 -36.83 -7.90 18.43
N ILE A 301 -36.44 -9.15 18.73
CA ILE A 301 -37.33 -10.32 18.64
C ILE A 301 -38.48 -10.19 19.66
N ALA A 302 -38.17 -9.84 20.91
CA ALA A 302 -39.15 -9.65 21.95
C ALA A 302 -40.13 -8.50 21.65
N ALA A 303 -39.65 -7.47 20.96
CA ALA A 303 -40.46 -6.35 20.47
C ALA A 303 -41.29 -6.68 19.21
N GLY A 304 -41.20 -7.89 18.67
CA GLY A 304 -41.92 -8.34 17.49
C GLY A 304 -41.40 -7.79 16.16
N LYS A 305 -40.17 -7.22 16.14
CA LYS A 305 -39.52 -6.70 14.92
C LYS A 305 -38.89 -7.81 14.09
N LEU A 306 -38.53 -8.92 14.71
CA LEU A 306 -37.93 -10.07 14.07
C LEU A 306 -38.61 -11.38 14.43
N PRO A 307 -38.57 -12.41 13.57
CA PRO A 307 -39.11 -13.73 13.87
C PRO A 307 -38.44 -14.35 15.10
N LYS A 308 -39.19 -15.14 15.85
CA LYS A 308 -38.65 -15.91 16.98
C LYS A 308 -37.60 -16.88 16.51
N GLY A 309 -36.46 -16.90 17.20
CA GLY A 309 -35.33 -17.77 16.87
C GLY A 309 -34.37 -17.21 15.80
N SER A 310 -34.53 -15.92 15.44
CA SER A 310 -33.51 -15.25 14.62
C SER A 310 -32.16 -15.23 15.31
N SER A 311 -31.08 -15.41 14.55
CA SER A 311 -29.69 -15.29 15.01
C SER A 311 -28.92 -14.31 14.16
N ILE A 312 -27.84 -13.76 14.72
CA ILE A 312 -26.90 -12.89 13.99
C ILE A 312 -26.38 -13.66 12.76
N GLN A 313 -26.43 -12.99 11.63
CA GLN A 313 -25.93 -13.46 10.34
C GLN A 313 -24.86 -12.47 9.84
N PRO A 314 -24.06 -12.82 8.84
CA PRO A 314 -23.04 -11.91 8.31
C PRO A 314 -23.58 -10.52 7.92
N TRP A 315 -24.78 -10.44 7.37
CA TRP A 315 -25.46 -9.18 7.00
C TRP A 315 -26.01 -8.38 8.16
N ASP A 316 -25.98 -8.92 9.38
CA ASP A 316 -26.44 -8.25 10.59
C ASP A 316 -25.30 -7.58 11.35
N TRP A 317 -24.03 -7.93 11.02
CA TRP A 317 -22.85 -7.55 11.81
C TRP A 317 -22.78 -6.04 12.03
N PHE A 318 -22.64 -5.27 10.97
CA PHE A 318 -22.44 -3.82 11.06
C PHE A 318 -23.58 -3.11 11.77
N TYR A 319 -24.81 -3.50 11.49
CA TYR A 319 -26.01 -2.93 12.09
C TYR A 319 -26.10 -3.16 13.60
N TYR A 320 -25.86 -4.38 14.07
CA TYR A 320 -25.92 -4.69 15.50
C TYR A 320 -24.64 -4.30 16.23
N ALA A 321 -23.50 -4.35 15.61
CA ALA A 321 -22.24 -3.85 16.18
C ALA A 321 -22.34 -2.35 16.49
N ASP A 322 -22.92 -1.53 15.61
CA ASP A 322 -23.13 -0.11 15.87
C ASP A 322 -24.05 0.14 17.08
N LYS A 323 -25.12 -0.64 17.23
CA LYS A 323 -25.99 -0.57 18.40
C LYS A 323 -25.27 -0.97 19.70
N VAL A 324 -24.39 -1.97 19.65
CA VAL A 324 -23.52 -2.33 20.79
C VAL A 324 -22.56 -1.18 21.11
N ARG A 325 -21.94 -0.58 20.08
CA ARG A 325 -21.04 0.58 20.23
C ARG A 325 -21.76 1.75 20.92
N ALA A 326 -22.93 2.11 20.42
CA ALA A 326 -23.72 3.20 21.00
C ALA A 326 -24.06 2.95 22.48
N ARG A 327 -24.40 1.71 22.87
CA ARG A 327 -24.70 1.37 24.27
C ARG A 327 -23.48 1.36 25.17
N LYS A 328 -22.36 0.79 24.71
CA LYS A 328 -21.17 0.63 25.54
C LYS A 328 -20.37 1.92 25.71
N TYR A 329 -20.28 2.73 24.65
CA TYR A 329 -19.35 3.87 24.61
C TYR A 329 -20.06 5.22 24.52
N ALA A 330 -21.36 5.25 24.25
CA ALA A 330 -22.14 6.48 24.01
C ALA A 330 -21.45 7.42 22.99
N LEU A 331 -20.83 6.83 21.98
CA LEU A 331 -20.11 7.49 20.91
C LEU A 331 -20.90 7.36 19.60
N ASP A 332 -21.10 8.50 18.95
CA ASP A 332 -21.72 8.64 17.64
C ASP A 332 -20.80 9.52 16.78
N GLU A 333 -20.62 9.16 15.53
CA GLU A 333 -19.79 9.93 14.58
C GLU A 333 -20.24 11.38 14.43
N SER A 334 -21.53 11.66 14.55
CA SER A 334 -22.05 13.03 14.53
C SER A 334 -21.46 13.91 15.63
N GLN A 335 -20.99 13.31 16.72
CA GLN A 335 -20.34 14.02 17.83
C GLN A 335 -18.87 14.34 17.53
N THR A 336 -18.19 13.55 16.69
CA THR A 336 -16.75 13.67 16.42
C THR A 336 -16.44 14.43 15.15
N LYS A 337 -17.19 14.19 14.06
CA LYS A 337 -16.99 14.86 12.74
C LYS A 337 -16.82 16.38 12.83
N PRO A 338 -17.60 17.13 13.65
CA PRO A 338 -17.44 18.58 13.73
C PRO A 338 -16.04 19.06 14.18
N TYR A 339 -15.24 18.19 14.80
CA TYR A 339 -13.89 18.51 15.27
C TYR A 339 -12.79 18.14 14.27
N PHE A 340 -13.12 17.35 13.24
CA PHE A 340 -12.17 16.82 12.26
C PHE A 340 -12.35 17.45 10.89
N LYS A 341 -12.21 18.78 10.81
CA LYS A 341 -12.13 19.48 9.54
C LYS A 341 -10.84 19.10 8.82
N MET A 342 -10.88 18.78 7.51
CA MET A 342 -9.74 18.28 6.75
C MET A 342 -8.48 19.14 6.89
N GLU A 343 -8.62 20.47 6.78
CA GLU A 343 -7.49 21.39 6.90
C GLU A 343 -6.88 21.37 8.32
N ASN A 344 -7.72 21.22 9.36
CA ASN A 344 -7.23 21.10 10.73
C ASN A 344 -6.48 19.77 10.94
N VAL A 345 -6.96 18.67 10.38
CA VAL A 345 -6.29 17.37 10.46
C VAL A 345 -4.94 17.41 9.73
N ARG A 346 -4.88 18.06 8.56
CA ARG A 346 -3.61 18.28 7.85
C ARG A 346 -2.64 19.10 8.69
N GLU A 347 -3.05 20.22 9.28
CA GLU A 347 -2.20 20.96 10.21
C GLU A 347 -1.82 20.12 11.44
N GLY A 348 -2.68 19.17 11.82
CA GLY A 348 -2.43 18.22 12.91
C GLY A 348 -1.26 17.28 12.62
N ILE A 349 -1.18 16.72 11.42
CA ILE A 349 -0.03 15.86 11.05
C ILE A 349 1.27 16.67 11.04
N PHE A 350 1.23 17.93 10.60
CA PHE A 350 2.41 18.81 10.61
C PHE A 350 2.83 19.16 12.03
N ALA A 351 1.87 19.49 12.91
CA ALA A 351 2.14 19.78 14.31
C ALA A 351 2.69 18.57 15.06
N ALA A 352 2.18 17.36 14.76
CA ALA A 352 2.72 16.10 15.29
C ALA A 352 4.17 15.89 14.85
N ALA A 353 4.47 16.03 13.56
CA ALA A 353 5.82 15.88 13.03
C ALA A 353 6.80 16.92 13.62
N HIS A 354 6.34 18.15 13.81
CA HIS A 354 7.13 19.18 14.50
C HIS A 354 7.41 18.79 15.95
N LYS A 355 6.38 18.39 16.70
CA LYS A 355 6.51 18.03 18.12
C LYS A 355 7.42 16.83 18.33
N ILE A 356 7.34 15.82 17.47
CA ILE A 356 8.05 14.55 17.63
C ILE A 356 9.46 14.61 17.01
N TYR A 357 9.60 15.16 15.81
CA TYR A 357 10.83 15.11 15.01
C TYR A 357 11.48 16.46 14.75
N GLY A 358 10.87 17.58 15.18
CA GLY A 358 11.39 18.93 14.93
C GLY A 358 11.23 19.43 13.49
N ILE A 359 10.40 18.76 12.68
CA ILE A 359 10.20 19.08 11.26
C ILE A 359 9.31 20.32 11.12
N ASN A 360 9.64 21.20 10.19
CA ASN A 360 8.82 22.36 9.84
C ASN A 360 8.21 22.15 8.45
N VAL A 361 6.91 22.45 8.31
CA VAL A 361 6.16 22.34 7.06
C VAL A 361 5.52 23.69 6.78
N GLU A 362 5.85 24.29 5.63
CA GLU A 362 5.39 25.61 5.23
C GLU A 362 4.73 25.54 3.84
N PRO A 363 3.59 26.23 3.60
CA PRO A 363 2.99 26.31 2.28
C PRO A 363 4.00 26.83 1.24
N LEU A 364 3.99 26.22 0.05
CA LEU A 364 4.82 26.59 -1.09
C LEU A 364 3.92 26.99 -2.26
N GLU A 365 3.72 28.28 -2.42
CA GLU A 365 2.88 28.85 -3.47
C GLU A 365 3.65 29.14 -4.76
N GLY A 366 2.92 29.28 -5.89
CA GLY A 366 3.51 29.71 -7.17
C GLY A 366 4.34 28.64 -7.87
N VAL A 367 4.19 27.38 -7.50
CA VAL A 367 4.82 26.21 -8.17
C VAL A 367 3.80 25.47 -9.04
N PRO A 368 4.25 24.75 -10.09
CA PRO A 368 3.35 23.94 -10.91
C PRO A 368 2.68 22.84 -10.08
N VAL A 369 1.39 22.62 -10.31
CA VAL A 369 0.62 21.49 -9.77
C VAL A 369 -0.15 20.81 -10.90
N TYR A 370 -0.38 19.51 -10.77
CA TYR A 370 -1.11 18.75 -11.80
C TYR A 370 -2.63 18.94 -11.75
N ASN A 371 -3.15 19.36 -10.59
CA ASN A 371 -4.57 19.67 -10.41
C ASN A 371 -4.72 20.84 -9.42
N PRO A 372 -5.68 21.76 -9.62
CA PRO A 372 -5.89 22.90 -8.71
C PRO A 372 -6.23 22.55 -7.27
N ALA A 373 -6.68 21.30 -7.02
CA ALA A 373 -6.95 20.80 -5.66
C ALA A 373 -5.69 20.36 -4.91
N VAL A 374 -4.54 20.29 -5.57
CA VAL A 374 -3.26 19.90 -4.96
C VAL A 374 -2.66 21.08 -4.21
N GLU A 375 -2.32 20.86 -2.96
CA GLU A 375 -1.56 21.82 -2.13
C GLU A 375 -0.11 21.36 -2.02
N THR A 376 0.82 22.30 -2.05
CA THR A 376 2.26 22.03 -2.03
C THR A 376 2.90 22.66 -0.81
N PHE A 377 3.82 21.94 -0.18
CA PHE A 377 4.51 22.35 1.03
C PHE A 377 6.02 22.13 0.90
N LYS A 378 6.79 23.07 1.45
CA LYS A 378 8.22 22.92 1.69
C LYS A 378 8.43 22.32 3.07
N VAL A 379 9.21 21.24 3.14
CA VAL A 379 9.53 20.55 4.40
C VAL A 379 11.00 20.77 4.75
N THR A 380 11.27 21.27 5.96
CA THR A 380 12.63 21.54 6.44
C THR A 380 12.86 20.88 7.80
N ASP A 381 14.13 20.57 8.09
CA ASP A 381 14.56 20.10 9.40
C ASP A 381 14.65 21.26 10.41
N SER A 382 14.87 20.96 11.67
CA SER A 382 15.03 21.92 12.76
C SER A 382 16.15 22.92 12.55
N ASP A 383 17.17 22.60 11.77
CA ASP A 383 18.29 23.49 11.40
C ASP A 383 17.99 24.33 10.13
N GLY A 384 16.81 24.16 9.52
CA GLY A 384 16.39 24.84 8.30
C GLY A 384 16.84 24.17 7.00
N SER A 385 17.56 23.05 7.05
CA SER A 385 17.93 22.28 5.86
C SER A 385 16.71 21.70 5.18
N LEU A 386 16.71 21.63 3.83
CA LEU A 386 15.59 21.09 3.05
C LEU A 386 15.51 19.57 3.23
N LEU A 387 14.33 19.07 3.64
CA LEU A 387 14.02 17.64 3.68
C LEU A 387 13.31 17.17 2.40
N GLY A 388 12.52 18.01 1.77
CA GLY A 388 11.83 17.70 0.53
C GLY A 388 10.65 18.60 0.26
N ILE A 389 9.91 18.26 -0.81
CA ILE A 389 8.64 18.87 -1.15
C ILE A 389 7.55 17.84 -0.86
N PHE A 390 6.48 18.30 -0.22
CA PHE A 390 5.33 17.48 0.11
C PHE A 390 4.08 18.03 -0.58
N MET A 391 3.35 17.17 -1.28
CA MET A 391 2.10 17.51 -1.94
C MET A 391 0.95 16.73 -1.32
N THR A 392 -0.23 17.34 -1.25
CA THR A 392 -1.45 16.70 -0.77
C THR A 392 -2.56 16.79 -1.80
N ASP A 393 -3.22 15.66 -2.04
CA ASP A 393 -4.34 15.53 -2.99
C ASP A 393 -5.44 14.69 -2.33
N TYR A 394 -6.21 15.28 -1.42
CA TYR A 394 -7.06 14.53 -0.49
C TYR A 394 -8.51 14.36 -0.94
N PHE A 395 -9.00 15.08 -1.96
CA PHE A 395 -10.41 15.02 -2.34
C PHE A 395 -10.67 14.16 -3.58
N PRO A 396 -11.81 13.44 -3.61
CA PRO A 396 -12.18 12.59 -4.73
C PRO A 396 -12.54 13.40 -5.99
N ARG A 397 -12.28 12.82 -7.14
CA ARG A 397 -12.74 13.29 -8.46
C ARG A 397 -12.93 12.11 -9.40
N SER A 398 -13.63 12.31 -10.51
CA SER A 398 -13.98 11.23 -11.45
C SER A 398 -12.77 10.57 -12.12
N SER A 399 -11.66 11.29 -12.22
CA SER A 399 -10.40 10.81 -12.78
C SER A 399 -9.49 10.09 -11.78
N LYS A 400 -9.79 10.18 -10.47
CA LYS A 400 -8.95 9.64 -9.39
C LYS A 400 -9.39 8.23 -8.99
N ARG A 401 -8.43 7.33 -8.82
CA ARG A 401 -8.67 6.00 -8.22
C ARG A 401 -9.11 6.11 -6.76
N GLY A 402 -9.91 5.14 -6.31
CA GLY A 402 -10.35 5.05 -4.92
C GLY A 402 -9.25 4.56 -3.99
N GLY A 403 -9.39 4.85 -2.70
CA GLY A 403 -8.43 4.53 -1.66
C GLY A 403 -7.56 5.72 -1.27
N ALA A 404 -6.48 5.46 -0.55
CA ALA A 404 -5.45 6.43 -0.22
C ALA A 404 -4.08 5.79 -0.43
N TRP A 405 -3.07 6.60 -0.75
CA TRP A 405 -1.69 6.14 -0.93
C TRP A 405 -0.70 7.28 -0.87
N MET A 406 0.54 6.94 -0.56
CA MET A 406 1.71 7.79 -0.77
C MET A 406 2.43 7.37 -2.04
N ASN A 407 2.96 8.34 -2.79
CA ASN A 407 3.87 8.10 -3.90
C ASN A 407 4.90 9.23 -4.01
N VAL A 408 5.84 9.10 -4.93
CA VAL A 408 6.87 10.11 -5.20
C VAL A 408 6.87 10.52 -6.67
N PHE A 409 7.16 11.78 -6.95
CA PHE A 409 7.56 12.25 -8.27
C PHE A 409 9.08 12.19 -8.45
N ARG A 410 9.81 12.14 -7.34
CA ARG A 410 11.25 11.97 -7.27
C ARG A 410 11.64 11.41 -5.92
N ASP A 411 12.47 10.36 -5.91
CA ASP A 411 13.09 9.82 -4.70
C ASP A 411 14.26 10.70 -4.22
N GLN A 412 14.70 10.49 -2.97
CA GLN A 412 15.93 11.05 -2.45
C GLN A 412 17.13 10.17 -2.87
N TYR A 413 18.21 10.78 -3.27
CA TYR A 413 19.46 10.08 -3.57
C TYR A 413 20.66 11.05 -3.60
N LEU A 414 21.87 10.53 -3.66
CA LEU A 414 23.05 11.32 -3.99
C LEU A 414 23.32 11.24 -5.51
N ASP A 415 23.43 12.41 -6.16
CA ASP A 415 23.79 12.47 -7.58
C ASP A 415 25.26 12.11 -7.81
N LYS A 416 25.68 12.05 -9.08
CA LYS A 416 27.07 11.74 -9.48
C LYS A 416 28.12 12.67 -8.91
N ASP A 417 27.74 13.87 -8.50
CA ASP A 417 28.61 14.89 -7.91
C ASP A 417 28.55 14.84 -6.36
N GLY A 418 27.75 13.94 -5.78
CA GLY A 418 27.58 13.74 -4.35
C GLY A 418 26.62 14.73 -3.70
N ASN A 419 25.82 15.46 -4.49
CA ASN A 419 24.78 16.35 -3.94
C ASN A 419 23.56 15.54 -3.52
N ASP A 420 22.98 15.91 -2.38
CA ASP A 420 21.75 15.32 -1.87
C ASP A 420 20.52 15.86 -2.63
N VAL A 421 19.99 15.06 -3.54
CA VAL A 421 18.77 15.36 -4.30
C VAL A 421 17.57 15.02 -3.43
N ARG A 422 16.82 16.04 -2.99
CA ARG A 422 15.70 15.84 -2.07
C ARG A 422 14.42 15.39 -2.77
N PRO A 423 13.58 14.60 -2.09
CA PRO A 423 12.41 13.97 -2.67
C PRO A 423 11.27 14.96 -2.94
N ILE A 424 10.37 14.56 -3.85
CA ILE A 424 9.06 15.18 -4.05
C ILE A 424 8.01 14.11 -3.79
N VAL A 425 7.35 14.21 -2.66
CA VAL A 425 6.40 13.23 -2.11
C VAL A 425 4.97 13.74 -2.30
N VAL A 426 4.04 12.84 -2.62
CA VAL A 426 2.61 13.15 -2.67
C VAL A 426 1.81 12.16 -1.83
N ASN A 427 0.89 12.67 -1.01
CA ASN A 427 -0.15 11.88 -0.37
C ASN A 427 -1.47 12.12 -1.10
N VAL A 428 -2.08 11.03 -1.51
CA VAL A 428 -3.36 11.02 -2.23
C VAL A 428 -4.43 10.38 -1.35
N GLY A 429 -5.64 10.93 -1.39
CA GLY A 429 -6.77 10.38 -0.65
C GLY A 429 -8.11 10.65 -1.34
N ASN A 430 -9.17 10.12 -0.75
CA ASN A 430 -10.54 10.30 -1.20
C ASN A 430 -11.44 10.67 0.00
N MET A 431 -11.03 11.72 0.71
CA MET A 431 -11.71 12.21 1.90
C MET A 431 -13.01 12.93 1.52
N ASN A 432 -13.94 13.03 2.45
CA ASN A 432 -15.21 13.74 2.22
C ASN A 432 -14.95 15.19 1.77
N PRO A 433 -15.37 15.58 0.57
CA PRO A 433 -15.13 16.94 0.07
C PRO A 433 -16.03 17.95 0.79
N PRO A 434 -15.66 19.23 0.81
CA PRO A 434 -16.53 20.28 1.28
C PRO A 434 -17.80 20.37 0.41
N THR A 435 -18.90 20.78 1.02
CA THR A 435 -20.17 21.10 0.37
C THR A 435 -20.38 22.63 0.34
N GLU A 436 -21.49 23.11 -0.24
CA GLU A 436 -21.84 24.55 -0.20
C GLU A 436 -22.06 25.06 1.22
N THR A 437 -22.43 24.18 2.16
CA THR A 437 -22.83 24.56 3.53
C THR A 437 -21.87 24.06 4.62
N GLU A 438 -21.04 23.07 4.33
CA GLU A 438 -20.13 22.47 5.31
C GLU A 438 -18.73 22.23 4.71
N PRO A 439 -17.66 22.42 5.51
CA PRO A 439 -16.31 22.05 5.10
C PRO A 439 -16.18 20.52 4.99
N GLY A 440 -15.06 20.04 4.45
CA GLY A 440 -14.73 18.62 4.46
C GLY A 440 -14.55 18.14 5.91
N LEU A 441 -15.50 17.36 6.42
CA LEU A 441 -15.47 16.79 7.76
C LEU A 441 -15.14 15.31 7.69
N LEU A 442 -14.16 14.88 8.48
CA LEU A 442 -13.62 13.54 8.46
C LEU A 442 -14.23 12.64 9.53
N THR A 443 -14.32 11.36 9.23
CA THR A 443 -14.55 10.30 10.23
C THR A 443 -13.26 10.02 11.01
N ILE A 444 -13.36 9.25 12.09
CA ILE A 444 -12.19 8.74 12.84
C ILE A 444 -11.26 7.95 11.90
N ASP A 445 -11.81 7.06 11.07
CA ASP A 445 -11.05 6.25 10.12
C ASP A 445 -10.34 7.11 9.06
N ASN A 446 -11.00 8.19 8.58
CA ASN A 446 -10.35 9.12 7.65
C ASN A 446 -9.18 9.87 8.31
N VAL A 447 -9.30 10.23 9.58
CA VAL A 447 -8.21 10.85 10.34
C VAL A 447 -7.02 9.88 10.45
N GLU A 448 -7.28 8.62 10.82
CA GLU A 448 -6.23 7.58 10.85
C GLU A 448 -5.56 7.42 9.48
N THR A 449 -6.35 7.38 8.40
CA THR A 449 -5.83 7.30 7.03
C THR A 449 -4.89 8.48 6.68
N VAL A 450 -5.25 9.72 7.06
CA VAL A 450 -4.38 10.89 6.81
C VAL A 450 -3.05 10.76 7.56
N PHE A 451 -3.08 10.29 8.80
CA PHE A 451 -1.86 10.02 9.58
C PHE A 451 -1.06 8.86 8.99
N HIS A 452 -1.72 7.79 8.54
CA HIS A 452 -1.12 6.65 7.87
C HIS A 452 -0.31 7.08 6.64
N GLU A 453 -0.95 7.74 5.68
CA GLU A 453 -0.29 8.18 4.44
C GLU A 453 0.85 9.17 4.70
N PHE A 454 0.70 10.02 5.72
CA PHE A 454 1.79 10.89 6.13
C PHE A 454 2.95 10.14 6.78
N GLY A 455 2.71 8.99 7.42
CA GLY A 455 3.76 8.10 7.91
C GLY A 455 4.66 7.58 6.78
N HIS A 456 4.07 7.14 5.66
CA HIS A 456 4.80 6.86 4.44
C HIS A 456 5.50 8.11 3.89
N GLY A 457 4.81 9.25 3.91
CA GLY A 457 5.38 10.54 3.51
C GLY A 457 6.64 10.89 4.30
N LEU A 458 6.62 10.69 5.62
CA LEU A 458 7.80 10.90 6.48
C LEU A 458 8.95 9.94 6.14
N HIS A 459 8.66 8.68 5.81
CA HIS A 459 9.67 7.73 5.37
C HIS A 459 10.36 8.18 4.08
N GLY A 460 9.60 8.70 3.11
CA GLY A 460 10.13 9.30 1.89
C GLY A 460 10.93 10.59 2.13
N LEU A 461 10.38 11.50 2.95
CA LEU A 461 10.96 12.83 3.19
C LEU A 461 12.25 12.80 4.04
N LEU A 462 12.33 11.88 4.99
CA LEU A 462 13.44 11.83 5.96
C LEU A 462 14.61 10.97 5.53
N THR A 463 14.44 10.15 4.50
CA THR A 463 15.48 9.23 4.03
C THR A 463 16.77 9.95 3.66
N LYS A 464 17.91 9.28 3.91
CA LYS A 464 19.27 9.76 3.68
C LYS A 464 20.11 8.65 3.03
N CYS A 465 19.61 8.08 1.95
CA CYS A 465 20.29 7.05 1.20
C CYS A 465 21.17 7.65 0.09
N ALA A 466 22.23 6.96 -0.25
CA ALA A 466 23.05 7.34 -1.39
C ALA A 466 22.45 6.84 -2.71
N TYR A 467 21.70 5.73 -2.66
CA TYR A 467 21.16 5.03 -3.84
C TYR A 467 19.64 5.02 -3.84
N LYS A 468 19.05 5.29 -5.02
CA LYS A 468 17.60 5.34 -5.24
C LYS A 468 16.93 4.00 -4.94
N SER A 469 17.55 2.89 -5.36
CA SER A 469 17.01 1.54 -5.22
C SER A 469 16.76 1.09 -3.78
N VAL A 470 17.28 1.82 -2.80
CA VAL A 470 17.10 1.57 -1.35
C VAL A 470 16.58 2.81 -0.61
N SER A 471 16.10 3.83 -1.32
CA SER A 471 15.66 5.08 -0.72
C SER A 471 14.19 5.02 -0.26
N GLY A 472 13.86 5.73 0.81
CA GLY A 472 12.49 5.92 1.28
C GLY A 472 11.72 4.62 1.49
N THR A 473 10.60 4.49 0.79
CA THR A 473 9.71 3.33 0.87
C THR A 473 10.18 2.11 0.06
N SER A 474 11.39 2.16 -0.55
CA SER A 474 12.02 1.02 -1.25
C SER A 474 12.58 -0.01 -0.26
N VAL A 475 11.70 -0.62 0.51
CA VAL A 475 11.96 -1.62 1.56
C VAL A 475 11.17 -2.91 1.30
N LYS A 476 11.37 -3.94 2.12
CA LYS A 476 10.57 -5.17 2.05
C LYS A 476 9.08 -4.89 2.27
N ARG A 477 8.21 -5.61 1.56
CA ARG A 477 6.75 -5.42 1.61
C ARG A 477 6.19 -5.54 3.01
N ASP A 478 6.66 -6.51 3.78
CA ASP A 478 6.24 -6.76 5.16
C ASP A 478 6.91 -5.83 6.19
N PHE A 479 7.63 -4.81 5.73
CA PHE A 479 8.19 -3.75 6.55
C PHE A 479 7.65 -2.36 6.23
N VAL A 480 7.21 -2.12 4.99
CA VAL A 480 6.83 -0.79 4.51
C VAL A 480 5.70 -0.17 5.32
N GLU A 481 4.71 -0.97 5.75
CA GLU A 481 3.56 -0.50 6.52
C GLU A 481 3.89 -0.20 7.99
N THR A 482 5.07 -0.59 8.48
CA THR A 482 5.46 -0.30 9.87
C THR A 482 5.44 1.19 10.18
N PHE A 483 5.83 2.03 9.24
CA PHE A 483 5.99 3.48 9.44
C PHE A 483 4.66 4.24 9.31
N SER A 484 3.81 3.80 8.41
CA SER A 484 2.46 4.33 8.24
C SER A 484 1.59 4.00 9.44
N GLN A 485 1.54 2.73 9.84
CA GLN A 485 0.78 2.27 11.01
C GLN A 485 1.34 2.85 12.32
N PHE A 486 2.66 2.96 12.44
CA PHE A 486 3.26 3.65 13.59
C PHE A 486 2.78 5.10 13.72
N ASN A 487 2.64 5.81 12.60
CA ASN A 487 2.22 7.20 12.62
C ASN A 487 0.75 7.38 13.03
N GLU A 488 -0.12 6.38 12.82
CA GLU A 488 -1.52 6.37 13.28
C GLU A 488 -1.64 6.51 14.81
N ASN A 489 -0.66 5.99 15.59
CA ASN A 489 -0.70 6.03 17.05
C ASN A 489 -0.70 7.47 17.59
N TRP A 490 -0.22 8.44 16.82
CA TRP A 490 -0.21 9.85 17.20
C TRP A 490 -1.57 10.53 17.03
N ALA A 491 -2.41 10.06 16.11
CA ALA A 491 -3.65 10.73 15.71
C ALA A 491 -4.56 11.07 16.89
N PHE A 492 -4.69 10.14 17.84
CA PHE A 492 -5.62 10.27 18.98
C PHE A 492 -4.93 10.45 20.33
N GLN A 493 -3.63 10.76 20.34
CA GLN A 493 -2.97 11.17 21.58
C GLN A 493 -3.56 12.50 22.07
N PRO A 494 -3.93 12.63 23.36
CA PRO A 494 -4.63 13.81 23.86
C PRO A 494 -3.95 15.13 23.53
N GLU A 495 -2.61 15.18 23.65
CA GLU A 495 -1.85 16.38 23.34
C GLU A 495 -1.85 16.73 21.86
N ILE A 496 -1.84 15.74 20.97
CA ILE A 496 -1.91 15.96 19.52
C ILE A 496 -3.32 16.35 19.11
N LEU A 497 -4.36 15.65 19.62
CA LEU A 497 -5.76 16.03 19.40
C LEU A 497 -6.02 17.49 19.78
N ALA A 498 -5.52 17.95 20.93
CA ALA A 498 -5.69 19.34 21.36
C ALA A 498 -5.11 20.37 20.38
N MET A 499 -4.13 19.98 19.57
CA MET A 499 -3.55 20.88 18.55
C MET A 499 -4.48 21.10 17.36
N TYR A 500 -5.17 20.05 16.89
CA TYR A 500 -5.90 20.09 15.62
C TYR A 500 -7.41 19.85 15.73
N ALA A 501 -7.88 19.04 16.69
CA ALA A 501 -9.29 18.70 16.80
C ALA A 501 -10.11 19.85 17.38
N LYS A 502 -10.50 20.79 16.51
CA LYS A 502 -11.24 22.01 16.85
C LYS A 502 -12.56 22.04 16.09
N HIS A 503 -13.65 22.34 16.81
CA HIS A 503 -14.97 22.42 16.23
C HIS A 503 -15.01 23.47 15.10
N TYR A 504 -15.46 23.08 13.91
CA TYR A 504 -15.32 23.90 12.69
C TYR A 504 -16.10 25.22 12.73
N GLN A 505 -17.17 25.33 13.57
CA GLN A 505 -17.95 26.55 13.73
C GLN A 505 -17.51 27.40 14.93
N THR A 506 -17.21 26.77 16.08
CA THR A 506 -16.93 27.49 17.33
C THR A 506 -15.42 27.68 17.59
N GLY A 507 -14.56 26.86 16.97
CA GLY A 507 -13.14 26.84 17.25
C GLY A 507 -12.75 26.18 18.58
N GLU A 508 -13.73 25.66 19.34
CA GLU A 508 -13.46 25.00 20.61
C GLU A 508 -12.74 23.68 20.39
N VAL A 509 -11.76 23.40 21.24
CA VAL A 509 -11.01 22.14 21.25
C VAL A 509 -11.96 21.00 21.65
N ILE A 510 -11.76 19.83 21.07
CA ILE A 510 -12.52 18.63 21.40
C ILE A 510 -12.51 18.36 22.91
N PRO A 511 -13.68 18.12 23.55
CA PRO A 511 -13.76 17.89 24.99
C PRO A 511 -13.04 16.61 25.42
N ASP A 512 -12.37 16.64 26.59
CA ASP A 512 -11.68 15.45 27.16
C ASP A 512 -12.62 14.25 27.28
N SER A 513 -13.90 14.49 27.58
CA SER A 513 -14.91 13.43 27.66
C SER A 513 -15.15 12.73 26.32
N LEU A 514 -15.04 13.44 25.21
CA LEU A 514 -15.18 12.87 23.87
C LEU A 514 -13.89 12.15 23.46
N VAL A 515 -12.71 12.72 23.81
CA VAL A 515 -11.41 12.05 23.63
C VAL A 515 -11.38 10.72 24.38
N ALA A 516 -11.86 10.67 25.62
CA ALA A 516 -11.95 9.45 26.41
C ALA A 516 -12.87 8.40 25.74
N LYS A 517 -14.01 8.83 25.18
CA LYS A 517 -14.91 7.93 24.44
C LYS A 517 -14.26 7.36 23.19
N ILE A 518 -13.56 8.18 22.39
CA ILE A 518 -12.82 7.75 21.21
C ILE A 518 -11.79 6.68 21.63
N ASN A 519 -10.94 6.97 22.59
CA ASN A 519 -9.89 6.05 23.03
C ASN A 519 -10.44 4.75 23.61
N ASN A 520 -11.53 4.80 24.38
CA ASN A 520 -12.21 3.61 24.91
C ASN A 520 -12.85 2.74 23.81
N SER A 521 -13.31 3.37 22.72
CA SER A 521 -13.92 2.67 21.59
C SER A 521 -12.90 1.99 20.65
N ARG A 522 -11.61 2.33 20.73
CA ARG A 522 -10.58 1.76 19.81
C ARG A 522 -10.43 0.24 19.88
N LYS A 523 -10.75 -0.36 21.03
CA LYS A 523 -10.75 -1.82 21.19
C LYS A 523 -12.10 -2.47 20.87
N PHE A 524 -13.09 -1.68 20.41
CA PHE A 524 -14.38 -2.18 19.99
C PHE A 524 -14.29 -2.89 18.63
N ASN A 525 -15.03 -4.00 18.50
CA ASN A 525 -15.14 -4.77 17.25
C ASN A 525 -13.79 -5.34 16.72
N GLN A 526 -12.77 -5.39 17.55
CA GLN A 526 -11.43 -5.86 17.15
C GLN A 526 -11.39 -7.37 16.90
N GLY A 527 -12.29 -8.15 17.50
CA GLY A 527 -12.47 -9.56 17.18
C GLY A 527 -12.84 -9.76 15.71
N PHE A 528 -13.86 -9.05 15.26
CA PHE A 528 -14.31 -9.06 13.86
C PHE A 528 -13.23 -8.55 12.90
N MET A 529 -12.75 -7.31 13.13
CA MET A 529 -11.81 -6.65 12.23
C MET A 529 -10.53 -7.47 12.04
N THR A 530 -10.03 -8.08 13.13
CA THR A 530 -8.84 -8.92 13.06
C THR A 530 -9.14 -10.26 12.40
N ALA A 531 -10.29 -10.89 12.72
CA ALA A 531 -10.65 -12.18 12.15
C ALA A 531 -10.86 -12.11 10.64
N GLU A 532 -11.57 -11.08 10.12
CA GLU A 532 -11.78 -10.94 8.67
C GLU A 532 -10.48 -10.66 7.91
N LEU A 533 -9.60 -9.80 8.48
CA LEU A 533 -8.30 -9.44 7.89
C LEU A 533 -7.35 -10.63 7.87
N CYS A 534 -7.25 -11.33 9.02
CA CYS A 534 -6.41 -12.51 9.16
C CYS A 534 -6.92 -13.66 8.28
N ALA A 535 -8.24 -13.84 8.16
CA ALA A 535 -8.84 -14.83 7.26
C ALA A 535 -8.50 -14.58 5.79
N ALA A 536 -8.50 -13.32 5.36
CA ALA A 536 -8.06 -12.97 4.01
C ALA A 536 -6.55 -13.25 3.81
N SER A 537 -5.71 -12.96 4.82
CA SER A 537 -4.28 -13.26 4.78
C SER A 537 -4.00 -14.77 4.72
N ILE A 538 -4.73 -15.56 5.49
CA ILE A 538 -4.63 -17.03 5.44
C ILE A 538 -5.09 -17.55 4.08
N LEU A 539 -6.20 -17.02 3.55
CA LEU A 539 -6.69 -17.42 2.23
C LEU A 539 -5.69 -17.10 1.12
N ASP A 540 -5.04 -15.93 1.17
CA ASP A 540 -3.95 -15.57 0.26
C ASP A 540 -2.80 -16.60 0.31
N MET A 541 -2.31 -16.90 1.52
CA MET A 541 -1.24 -17.88 1.71
C MET A 541 -1.64 -19.26 1.17
N LYS A 542 -2.82 -19.76 1.55
CA LYS A 542 -3.28 -21.11 1.13
C LYS A 542 -3.47 -21.23 -0.37
N TRP A 543 -3.89 -20.17 -1.09
CA TRP A 543 -3.91 -20.14 -2.54
C TRP A 543 -2.52 -20.25 -3.16
N HIS A 544 -1.54 -19.55 -2.61
CA HIS A 544 -0.19 -19.46 -3.17
C HIS A 544 0.77 -20.56 -2.69
N GLU A 545 0.36 -21.37 -1.73
CA GLU A 545 1.03 -22.61 -1.32
C GLU A 545 0.66 -23.82 -2.19
N LEU A 546 -0.44 -23.72 -2.97
CA LEU A 546 -0.86 -24.81 -3.85
C LEU A 546 0.19 -25.10 -4.92
N THR A 547 0.42 -26.40 -5.15
CA THR A 547 1.29 -26.90 -6.23
C THR A 547 0.59 -26.82 -7.57
N LEU A 548 1.35 -26.94 -8.66
CA LEU A 548 0.79 -27.06 -10.02
C LEU A 548 -0.19 -28.23 -10.14
N GLU A 549 0.08 -29.34 -9.47
CA GLU A 549 -0.80 -30.53 -9.49
C GLU A 549 -2.13 -30.25 -8.80
N ASP A 550 -2.12 -29.55 -7.64
CA ASP A 550 -3.33 -29.17 -6.92
C ASP A 550 -4.18 -28.21 -7.76
N LEU A 551 -3.55 -27.20 -8.37
CA LEU A 551 -4.22 -26.22 -9.21
C LEU A 551 -4.76 -26.84 -10.52
N ALA A 552 -4.07 -27.86 -11.08
CA ALA A 552 -4.59 -28.61 -12.22
C ALA A 552 -5.88 -29.34 -11.85
N LYS A 553 -5.91 -30.04 -10.70
CA LYS A 553 -7.12 -30.73 -10.20
C LYS A 553 -8.26 -29.73 -9.96
N MET A 554 -7.98 -28.56 -9.41
CA MET A 554 -9.00 -27.51 -9.20
C MET A 554 -9.55 -26.91 -10.49
N SER A 555 -8.87 -27.10 -11.60
CA SER A 555 -9.30 -26.63 -12.92
C SER A 555 -10.15 -27.64 -13.68
N GLU A 556 -10.28 -28.85 -13.14
CA GLU A 556 -11.12 -29.92 -13.72
C GLU A 556 -12.57 -29.75 -13.26
N GLY A 557 -13.51 -30.04 -14.18
CA GLY A 557 -14.95 -29.99 -13.86
C GLY A 557 -15.50 -28.60 -13.60
N ASP A 558 -16.26 -28.45 -12.51
CA ASP A 558 -16.88 -27.18 -12.11
C ASP A 558 -15.89 -26.32 -11.30
N GLN A 559 -15.18 -25.44 -11.98
CA GLN A 559 -14.21 -24.53 -11.35
C GLN A 559 -14.85 -23.61 -10.29
N ALA A 560 -16.11 -23.21 -10.48
CA ALA A 560 -16.81 -22.39 -9.51
C ALA A 560 -17.02 -23.14 -8.20
N ALA A 561 -17.48 -24.39 -8.29
CA ALA A 561 -17.64 -25.24 -7.11
C ALA A 561 -16.31 -25.55 -6.44
N ASN A 562 -15.23 -25.75 -7.20
CA ASN A 562 -13.90 -26.03 -6.67
C ASN A 562 -13.33 -24.83 -5.90
N VAL A 563 -13.47 -23.60 -6.42
CA VAL A 563 -13.05 -22.37 -5.75
C VAL A 563 -13.84 -22.17 -4.45
N ALA A 564 -15.17 -22.33 -4.50
CA ALA A 564 -16.01 -22.18 -3.31
C ALA A 564 -15.67 -23.26 -2.25
N ALA A 565 -15.49 -24.51 -2.66
CA ALA A 565 -15.13 -25.60 -1.74
C ALA A 565 -13.75 -25.38 -1.09
N PHE A 566 -12.80 -24.81 -1.81
CA PHE A 566 -11.49 -24.47 -1.27
C PHE A 566 -11.60 -23.35 -0.22
N GLU A 567 -12.30 -22.26 -0.51
CA GLU A 567 -12.52 -21.17 0.46
C GLU A 567 -13.24 -21.69 1.72
N ASP A 568 -14.32 -22.47 1.55
CA ASP A 568 -15.07 -23.04 2.67
C ASP A 568 -14.20 -23.95 3.54
N LYS A 569 -13.33 -24.77 2.90
CA LYS A 569 -12.36 -25.62 3.60
C LYS A 569 -11.39 -24.77 4.43
N VAL A 570 -10.78 -23.77 3.82
CA VAL A 570 -9.82 -22.87 4.50
C VAL A 570 -10.48 -22.14 5.66
N CYS A 571 -11.67 -21.55 5.46
CA CYS A 571 -12.42 -20.87 6.52
C CYS A 571 -12.78 -21.81 7.67
N LYS A 572 -13.13 -23.05 7.37
CA LYS A 572 -13.43 -24.06 8.39
C LYS A 572 -12.18 -24.50 9.16
N GLU A 573 -11.06 -24.70 8.48
CA GLU A 573 -9.78 -25.09 9.12
C GLU A 573 -9.26 -24.02 10.07
N MET A 574 -9.38 -22.74 9.72
CA MET A 574 -9.01 -21.64 10.62
C MET A 574 -10.04 -21.36 11.74
N GLY A 575 -11.18 -22.06 11.74
CA GLY A 575 -12.22 -21.92 12.75
C GLY A 575 -12.96 -20.57 12.73
N LEU A 576 -13.04 -19.93 11.56
CA LEU A 576 -13.72 -18.66 11.38
C LEU A 576 -15.18 -18.78 11.78
N PRO A 577 -15.75 -17.88 12.66
CA PRO A 577 -17.17 -17.86 12.98
C PRO A 577 -18.04 -17.72 11.75
N GLY A 578 -19.20 -18.39 11.71
CA GLY A 578 -20.09 -18.39 10.55
C GLY A 578 -20.70 -17.02 10.21
N GLU A 579 -20.66 -16.09 11.16
CA GLU A 579 -21.12 -14.71 11.06
C GLU A 579 -20.08 -13.80 10.36
N ILE A 580 -18.87 -14.32 10.09
CA ILE A 580 -17.76 -13.57 9.49
C ILE A 580 -17.34 -14.25 8.19
N ILE A 581 -17.09 -13.47 7.16
CA ILE A 581 -16.41 -13.92 5.93
C ILE A 581 -15.03 -13.27 5.87
N PRO A 582 -14.07 -13.84 5.14
CA PRO A 582 -12.81 -13.15 4.85
C PRO A 582 -13.08 -11.77 4.27
N ARG A 583 -12.28 -10.77 4.65
CA ARG A 583 -12.38 -9.39 4.16
C ARG A 583 -12.44 -9.33 2.62
N TYR A 584 -11.73 -10.22 1.98
CA TYR A 584 -11.77 -10.44 0.54
C TYR A 584 -11.93 -11.93 0.24
N ARG A 585 -12.85 -12.25 -0.67
CA ARG A 585 -12.98 -13.58 -1.27
C ARG A 585 -12.21 -13.62 -2.58
N THR A 586 -11.84 -14.78 -3.06
CA THR A 586 -11.00 -15.02 -4.25
C THR A 586 -11.39 -14.14 -5.43
N THR A 587 -12.67 -14.02 -5.75
CA THR A 587 -13.16 -13.37 -6.98
C THR A 587 -13.11 -11.85 -6.98
N TYR A 588 -12.94 -11.23 -5.80
CA TYR A 588 -12.78 -9.78 -5.66
C TYR A 588 -11.56 -9.37 -4.81
N PHE A 589 -10.61 -10.28 -4.65
CA PHE A 589 -9.37 -10.02 -3.92
C PHE A 589 -8.34 -9.31 -4.81
N ASN A 590 -8.61 -8.04 -5.09
CA ASN A 590 -7.80 -7.22 -5.99
C ASN A 590 -6.32 -7.16 -5.54
N HIS A 591 -6.06 -7.08 -4.23
CA HIS A 591 -4.72 -7.00 -3.65
C HIS A 591 -3.80 -8.13 -4.14
N ILE A 592 -4.30 -9.37 -4.20
CA ILE A 592 -3.48 -10.52 -4.57
C ILE A 592 -3.56 -10.88 -6.05
N PHE A 593 -4.62 -10.49 -6.76
CA PHE A 593 -4.81 -10.85 -8.17
C PHE A 593 -4.54 -9.72 -9.17
N ASN A 594 -4.47 -8.45 -8.72
CA ASN A 594 -4.23 -7.30 -9.59
C ASN A 594 -3.23 -6.29 -9.03
N SER A 595 -2.65 -6.56 -7.84
CA SER A 595 -1.61 -5.69 -7.27
C SER A 595 -0.48 -6.51 -6.63
N GLY A 596 0.44 -5.86 -5.97
CA GLY A 596 1.70 -6.44 -5.48
C GLY A 596 1.62 -7.27 -4.20
N TYR A 597 0.42 -7.68 -3.71
CA TYR A 597 0.26 -8.36 -2.42
C TYR A 597 0.04 -9.87 -2.52
N SER A 598 0.37 -10.50 -3.65
CA SER A 598 0.28 -11.97 -3.81
C SER A 598 1.22 -12.70 -2.85
N ALA A 599 0.70 -13.63 -2.05
CA ALA A 599 1.38 -14.23 -0.90
C ALA A 599 2.02 -13.18 0.02
N GLY A 600 1.36 -12.03 0.15
CA GLY A 600 1.88 -10.85 0.83
C GLY A 600 0.84 -10.06 1.62
N TYR A 601 -0.43 -10.48 1.66
CA TYR A 601 -1.48 -9.75 2.37
C TYR A 601 -1.30 -9.80 3.89
N TYR A 602 -0.58 -10.78 4.41
CA TYR A 602 -0.17 -10.88 5.83
C TYR A 602 0.65 -9.67 6.30
N SER A 603 1.28 -8.94 5.38
CA SER A 603 2.19 -7.82 5.66
C SER A 603 1.55 -6.74 6.53
N TYR A 604 0.25 -6.50 6.41
CA TYR A 604 -0.47 -5.54 7.26
C TYR A 604 -0.44 -5.93 8.74
N LEU A 605 -0.73 -7.20 9.05
CA LEU A 605 -0.67 -7.69 10.43
C LEU A 605 0.77 -7.85 10.94
N TRP A 606 1.69 -8.24 10.05
CA TRP A 606 3.10 -8.36 10.38
C TRP A 606 3.71 -7.01 10.76
N ALA A 607 3.50 -6.01 9.92
CA ALA A 607 3.98 -4.65 10.15
C ALA A 607 3.35 -4.01 11.39
N GLU A 608 2.07 -4.33 11.69
CA GLU A 608 1.39 -3.84 12.89
C GLU A 608 2.00 -4.41 14.19
N VAL A 609 2.53 -5.64 14.17
CA VAL A 609 3.33 -6.14 15.31
C VAL A 609 4.54 -5.27 15.55
N LEU A 610 5.27 -4.93 14.45
CA LEU A 610 6.47 -4.09 14.54
C LEU A 610 6.11 -2.67 15.03
N ASP A 611 5.03 -2.11 14.52
CA ASP A 611 4.50 -0.82 14.93
C ASP A 611 4.15 -0.81 16.42
N LYS A 612 3.28 -1.72 16.87
CA LYS A 612 2.77 -1.70 18.24
C LYS A 612 3.87 -1.94 19.27
N ASP A 613 4.79 -2.89 19.02
CA ASP A 613 5.95 -3.11 19.91
C ASP A 613 6.93 -1.92 19.89
N ALA A 614 7.11 -1.26 18.73
CA ALA A 614 7.90 -0.04 18.66
C ALA A 614 7.22 1.13 19.42
N PHE A 615 5.90 1.22 19.37
CA PHE A 615 5.17 2.26 20.09
C PHE A 615 5.15 2.02 21.59
N GLU A 616 5.03 0.76 22.06
CA GLU A 616 5.23 0.42 23.47
C GLU A 616 6.59 0.92 24.01
N TYR A 617 7.65 0.90 23.18
CA TYR A 617 8.94 1.45 23.58
C TYR A 617 8.91 2.97 23.83
N PHE A 618 8.08 3.70 23.08
CA PHE A 618 7.82 5.14 23.39
C PHE A 618 7.03 5.29 24.70
N GLU A 619 6.03 4.48 24.93
CA GLU A 619 5.25 4.52 26.19
C GLU A 619 6.12 4.21 27.41
N GLU A 620 6.98 3.19 27.33
CA GLU A 620 7.94 2.80 28.38
C GLU A 620 8.95 3.89 28.73
N ASN A 621 9.38 4.69 27.74
CA ASN A 621 10.48 5.64 27.87
C ASN A 621 10.03 7.12 27.83
N GLY A 622 8.72 7.35 27.82
CA GLY A 622 8.11 8.67 27.69
C GLY A 622 7.73 8.98 26.23
N ILE A 623 6.41 9.08 25.99
CA ILE A 623 5.80 9.14 24.66
C ILE A 623 6.33 10.29 23.78
N TYR A 624 6.74 11.41 24.38
CA TYR A 624 7.34 12.56 23.68
C TYR A 624 8.83 12.72 24.01
N ASN A 625 9.52 11.64 24.38
CA ASN A 625 10.94 11.70 24.68
C ASN A 625 11.75 11.97 23.40
N PRO A 626 12.45 13.12 23.30
CA PRO A 626 13.18 13.49 22.09
C PRO A 626 14.29 12.49 21.71
N ALA A 627 14.89 11.82 22.69
CA ALA A 627 15.95 10.84 22.44
C ALA A 627 15.40 9.56 21.80
N VAL A 628 14.18 9.14 22.18
CA VAL A 628 13.50 8.00 21.57
C VAL A 628 13.06 8.35 20.15
N ALA A 629 12.47 9.53 19.96
CA ALA A 629 12.06 10.03 18.65
C ALA A 629 13.25 10.16 17.68
N ALA A 630 14.37 10.74 18.15
CA ALA A 630 15.59 10.84 17.36
C ALA A 630 16.16 9.47 16.99
N LYS A 631 16.12 8.51 17.93
CA LYS A 631 16.55 7.12 17.67
C LYS A 631 15.66 6.46 16.64
N PHE A 632 14.34 6.59 16.72
CA PHE A 632 13.38 6.06 15.74
C PHE A 632 13.65 6.65 14.35
N ARG A 633 13.75 7.97 14.25
CA ARG A 633 14.08 8.67 13.01
C ARG A 633 15.38 8.17 12.39
N GLN A 634 16.49 8.15 13.16
CA GLN A 634 17.82 7.79 12.68
C GLN A 634 17.95 6.30 12.33
N THR A 635 17.22 5.44 13.03
CA THR A 635 17.31 3.98 12.84
C THR A 635 16.39 3.48 11.74
N PHE A 636 15.22 4.12 11.57
CA PHE A 636 14.20 3.69 10.62
C PHE A 636 14.02 4.69 9.49
N LEU A 637 13.46 5.88 9.76
CA LEU A 637 12.99 6.79 8.73
C LEU A 637 14.10 7.33 7.81
N GLU A 638 15.31 7.46 8.34
CA GLU A 638 16.47 7.94 7.56
C GLU A 638 17.18 6.82 6.78
N ARG A 639 16.80 5.55 6.99
CA ARG A 639 17.59 4.41 6.50
C ARG A 639 17.04 3.74 5.25
N GLY A 640 15.75 3.90 4.93
CA GLY A 640 15.15 3.17 3.83
C GLY A 640 15.53 1.68 3.83
N GLY A 641 15.87 1.13 2.67
CA GLY A 641 16.35 -0.24 2.49
C GLY A 641 17.88 -0.43 2.60
N SER A 642 18.60 0.54 3.19
CA SER A 642 20.09 0.49 3.30
C SER A 642 20.60 -0.57 4.28
N GLU A 643 19.73 -1.28 4.98
CA GLU A 643 20.02 -2.36 5.91
C GLU A 643 18.84 -3.36 5.94
N GLU A 644 19.10 -4.58 6.41
CA GLU A 644 18.03 -5.56 6.63
C GLU A 644 17.04 -5.04 7.67
N PRO A 645 15.71 -5.13 7.41
CA PRO A 645 14.69 -4.60 8.30
C PRO A 645 14.79 -5.09 9.74
N MET A 646 15.05 -6.40 9.96
CA MET A 646 15.20 -6.96 11.30
C MET A 646 16.42 -6.40 12.04
N VAL A 647 17.50 -6.07 11.32
CA VAL A 647 18.68 -5.42 11.93
C VAL A 647 18.32 -4.01 12.38
N LEU A 648 17.62 -3.24 11.54
CA LEU A 648 17.12 -1.91 11.91
C LEU A 648 16.19 -1.98 13.14
N TYR A 649 15.31 -2.98 13.16
CA TYR A 649 14.39 -3.19 14.28
C TYR A 649 15.15 -3.48 15.59
N MET A 650 16.12 -4.42 15.56
CA MET A 650 16.97 -4.74 16.70
C MET A 650 17.84 -3.55 17.16
N MET A 651 18.27 -2.69 16.24
CA MET A 651 19.00 -1.46 16.60
C MET A 651 18.09 -0.49 17.38
N PHE A 652 16.82 -0.41 17.02
CA PHE A 652 15.84 0.44 17.70
C PHE A 652 15.38 -0.18 19.02
N ARG A 653 14.74 -1.36 18.95
CA ARG A 653 14.04 -1.98 20.11
C ARG A 653 15.00 -2.70 21.06
N ARG A 654 16.16 -3.20 20.57
CA ARG A 654 17.12 -4.06 21.26
C ARG A 654 16.52 -5.41 21.71
N ALA A 655 15.44 -5.82 21.10
CA ALA A 655 14.73 -7.08 21.31
C ALA A 655 14.09 -7.53 20.01
N GLN A 656 13.74 -8.82 19.89
CA GLN A 656 12.90 -9.32 18.82
C GLN A 656 11.49 -8.71 18.95
N PRO A 657 10.75 -8.53 17.85
CA PRO A 657 9.37 -8.07 17.89
C PRO A 657 8.51 -8.96 18.78
N ASP A 658 7.67 -8.36 19.63
CA ASP A 658 6.70 -9.09 20.46
C ASP A 658 5.32 -9.16 19.77
N PRO A 659 4.90 -10.32 19.23
CA PRO A 659 3.55 -10.47 18.69
C PRO A 659 2.43 -10.17 19.70
N GLY A 660 2.73 -10.23 21.02
CA GLY A 660 1.80 -9.85 22.08
C GLY A 660 1.43 -8.37 22.05
N ALA A 661 2.32 -7.49 21.56
CA ALA A 661 2.02 -6.06 21.46
C ALA A 661 0.78 -5.79 20.60
N LEU A 662 0.66 -6.44 19.44
CA LEU A 662 -0.54 -6.38 18.61
C LEU A 662 -1.79 -6.86 19.36
N LEU A 663 -1.71 -8.00 20.04
CA LEU A 663 -2.85 -8.56 20.77
C LEU A 663 -3.30 -7.63 21.90
N ARG A 664 -2.35 -7.04 22.65
CA ARG A 664 -2.64 -6.04 23.71
C ARG A 664 -3.30 -4.79 23.12
N ALA A 665 -2.76 -4.26 22.03
CA ALA A 665 -3.29 -3.07 21.38
C ALA A 665 -4.73 -3.27 20.90
N ARG A 666 -5.03 -4.43 20.36
CA ARG A 666 -6.35 -4.80 19.87
C ARG A 666 -7.29 -5.39 20.94
N GLY A 667 -6.81 -5.65 22.18
CA GLY A 667 -7.61 -6.25 23.25
C GLY A 667 -8.02 -7.69 22.95
N LEU A 668 -7.12 -8.47 22.37
CA LEU A 668 -7.30 -9.86 21.95
C LEU A 668 -6.53 -10.87 22.86
N GLU A 669 -5.97 -10.40 23.98
CA GLU A 669 -5.30 -11.28 24.97
C GLU A 669 -6.29 -12.15 25.74
#